data_c34a9f4d164b00facfe7d791bbdcd0d0
#
_entry.id   c34a9f4d164b00facfe7d791bbdcd0d0
#
_cell.length_a   1.000
_cell.length_b   1.000
_cell.length_c   1.000
_cell.angle_alpha   90.00
_cell.angle_beta   90.00
_cell.angle_gamma   90.00
#
_symmetry.space_group_name_H-M   'P 1'
#
loop_
_entity.id
_entity.type
_entity.pdbx_description
1 polymer ?
#
loop_
_entity_poly.entity_id
_entity_poly.type
_entity_poly.pdbx_seq_one_letter_code
_entity_poly.pdbx_strand_id
1 'polypeptide(L)'
;MMKQVKFQNAIRTATLSAGLFLSASAFAQQITVKGHVVDETGEPVIGASVKVVGGKTGAVTDIDGNFSIAADKKATLEITYIGYEPLKVVAGQDLKIQLKNTSTTLNDVVVIGYGRAKKNDLTGSVTAIKPDDMSKGITSSASDMLVGKIAGVDVQTGGGQPGSGAQIRIRGGASLNASNDPLYVIDGLAIDNNNLTGTSNVLAMINPSDIESFTVLKDASATAIYGSRASNGVIIITTKKGRAGQRPTVTYNGDVTLSTVQKKYKVMNAGEYKQALTSLGIDTSGLGTADTDWQDEIFRKALSTNHNISIQGGLKDMPYRVGLGFEDNNGIVKTSWMKRYNTSVNLAPSFLNKHLNINFTAKYMFEKDRYANYGDAIGNALTMDPTQPVRVNDEMYNCVGGYFQYLDNKGDKISDPNWTKMAKSQVPQNPVALLNNQKIIANTHDISSNLEVDYKIHGFEDLHLHAAIGAQYTDAKQHNDINKYSSSNNYFGWYGTDHQYKYSIEGKAFAEYAHKFGVHDIDIMAGAEQSHYHRTTYNFGSGIDEYLRDTNPELVDGEWNYVNNPQYKANTMWMSHNSLVSYFGRFNYNLMDRYLLTATFRADGSSRFRDGKKWGYFPAAAFAWKINNESFLKDVKWIDELKLRLGWGMTGQQNGIDDFYYTPKYTISDTYAQYPFGNTYYQTMRPTKYNPDLTWEKTTTYNGGLDFTALNGRFGFNIDGYYRKTTDLLATVSIAGGTNFGDNLLKNIGAVENYGVELAFNAKPIVTKDFVWDVTYNVGWNHNEITELETGSQDWVWTGSKVSRGNNTLVQVNKVGEPLNSFYVFQQVYDENGKPIEGLFVDRDGNGKIDNDDRYCYKNPAPDVIMGLTTKFIYKNWDFSAAFHASIGNYVYY
;
A
#
# COMPACT_ATOMS: atom_id res chain seq x y z
N MET A 1 62.71 -7.21 64.93
CA MET A 1 61.74 -7.57 63.85
C MET A 1 60.44 -8.26 64.30
N MET A 2 60.46 -9.07 65.38
CA MET A 2 59.22 -9.76 65.86
C MET A 2 58.25 -8.95 66.72
N LYS A 3 58.64 -7.76 67.24
CA LYS A 3 57.68 -6.88 68.00
C LYS A 3 56.84 -6.00 67.10
N GLN A 4 57.31 -5.64 65.88
CA GLN A 4 56.50 -4.85 64.91
C GLN A 4 55.36 -5.66 64.23
N VAL A 5 55.52 -6.97 64.01
CA VAL A 5 54.54 -7.83 63.35
C VAL A 5 53.36 -8.12 64.30
N LYS A 6 53.58 -8.16 65.62
CA LYS A 6 52.49 -8.34 66.63
C LYS A 6 51.62 -7.08 66.76
N PHE A 7 52.19 -5.92 66.65
CA PHE A 7 51.44 -4.65 66.74
C PHE A 7 50.58 -4.36 65.49
N GLN A 8 51.09 -4.72 64.31
CA GLN A 8 50.32 -4.59 63.06
C GLN A 8 49.14 -5.62 63.00
N ASN A 9 49.30 -6.81 63.53
CA ASN A 9 48.22 -7.79 63.59
C ASN A 9 47.15 -7.43 64.65
N ALA A 10 47.54 -6.80 65.78
CA ALA A 10 46.58 -6.28 66.77
C ALA A 10 45.77 -5.08 66.21
N ILE A 11 46.36 -4.18 65.43
CA ILE A 11 45.62 -3.11 64.74
C ILE A 11 44.70 -3.63 63.65
N ARG A 12 45.13 -4.63 62.88
CA ARG A 12 44.23 -5.30 61.89
C ARG A 12 43.07 -6.00 62.49
N THR A 13 43.22 -6.66 63.64
CA THR A 13 42.12 -7.37 64.34
C THR A 13 41.17 -6.36 65.00
N ALA A 14 41.66 -5.25 65.53
CA ALA A 14 40.83 -4.18 66.10
C ALA A 14 40.06 -3.38 65.06
N THR A 15 40.65 -3.13 63.85
CA THR A 15 39.96 -2.50 62.75
C THR A 15 38.92 -3.42 62.12
N LEU A 16 39.15 -4.72 62.02
CA LEU A 16 38.21 -5.72 61.58
C LEU A 16 37.02 -5.88 62.57
N SER A 17 37.26 -5.83 63.85
CA SER A 17 36.22 -5.90 64.88
C SER A 17 35.40 -4.61 64.97
N ALA A 18 36.01 -3.44 64.85
CA ALA A 18 35.29 -2.16 64.77
C ALA A 18 34.50 -2.03 63.44
N GLY A 19 35.00 -2.55 62.31
CA GLY A 19 34.27 -2.61 61.03
C GLY A 19 33.06 -3.54 61.07
N LEU A 20 33.14 -4.66 61.82
CA LEU A 20 32.02 -5.57 62.02
C LEU A 20 30.96 -5.06 63.01
N PHE A 21 31.34 -4.25 64.02
CA PHE A 21 30.37 -3.63 64.94
C PHE A 21 29.69 -2.39 64.34
N LEU A 22 30.31 -1.67 63.38
CA LEU A 22 29.71 -0.58 62.65
C LEU A 22 28.83 -1.06 61.48
N SER A 23 29.05 -2.29 60.99
CA SER A 23 28.16 -2.86 59.95
C SER A 23 26.92 -3.54 60.53
N ALA A 24 26.90 -3.86 61.83
CA ALA A 24 25.77 -4.46 62.51
C ALA A 24 24.69 -3.46 62.93
N SER A 25 24.96 -2.14 62.91
CA SER A 25 23.95 -1.09 63.23
C SER A 25 23.28 -0.44 62.00
N ALA A 26 23.52 -0.93 60.80
CA ALA A 26 22.89 -0.47 59.54
C ALA A 26 21.91 -1.46 58.93
N PHE A 27 21.45 -2.46 59.65
CA PHE A 27 20.26 -3.22 59.26
C PHE A 27 19.04 -2.37 59.55
N ALA A 28 18.64 -1.55 58.61
CA ALA A 28 17.30 -1.01 58.56
C ALA A 28 16.32 -2.18 58.74
N GLN A 29 15.38 -2.05 59.67
CA GLN A 29 14.38 -3.10 59.89
C GLN A 29 13.56 -3.32 58.63
N GLN A 30 13.97 -4.28 57.82
CA GLN A 30 13.19 -4.73 56.68
C GLN A 30 11.93 -5.40 57.23
N ILE A 31 10.80 -4.94 56.77
CA ILE A 31 9.50 -5.57 57.04
C ILE A 31 9.05 -6.34 55.76
N THR A 32 8.35 -7.43 55.98
CA THR A 32 7.62 -8.06 54.86
C THR A 32 6.32 -7.32 54.66
N VAL A 33 6.23 -6.56 53.59
CA VAL A 33 5.03 -5.87 53.13
C VAL A 33 4.17 -6.86 52.38
N LYS A 34 2.95 -7.05 52.83
CA LYS A 34 1.92 -7.80 52.11
C LYS A 34 0.88 -6.79 51.58
N GLY A 35 0.28 -7.09 50.46
CA GLY A 35 -0.77 -6.27 49.91
C GLY A 35 -1.60 -7.01 48.89
N HIS A 36 -2.75 -6.42 48.59
CA HIS A 36 -3.73 -6.89 47.63
C HIS A 36 -3.98 -5.79 46.62
N VAL A 37 -3.80 -6.08 45.34
CA VAL A 37 -3.97 -5.13 44.26
C VAL A 37 -5.24 -5.46 43.49
N VAL A 38 -6.15 -4.49 43.39
CA VAL A 38 -7.41 -4.61 42.65
C VAL A 38 -7.52 -3.48 41.62
N ASP A 39 -8.39 -3.65 40.68
CA ASP A 39 -8.78 -2.60 39.76
C ASP A 39 -9.93 -1.71 40.30
N GLU A 40 -10.45 -0.79 39.51
CA GLU A 40 -11.55 0.10 39.88
C GLU A 40 -12.86 -0.64 40.14
N THR A 41 -13.02 -1.87 39.63
CA THR A 41 -14.20 -2.73 39.84
C THR A 41 -14.06 -3.64 41.04
N GLY A 42 -12.88 -3.66 41.67
CA GLY A 42 -12.57 -4.51 42.81
C GLY A 42 -12.04 -5.89 42.41
N GLU A 43 -11.74 -6.11 41.14
CA GLU A 43 -11.15 -7.36 40.66
C GLU A 43 -9.65 -7.41 40.92
N PRO A 44 -9.11 -8.61 41.30
CA PRO A 44 -7.68 -8.78 41.53
C PRO A 44 -6.87 -8.55 40.24
N VAL A 45 -5.86 -7.71 40.32
CA VAL A 45 -4.93 -7.46 39.21
C VAL A 45 -3.78 -8.47 39.27
N ILE A 46 -3.85 -9.46 38.39
CA ILE A 46 -2.88 -10.57 38.33
C ILE A 46 -1.64 -10.10 37.55
N GLY A 47 -0.43 -10.36 38.09
CA GLY A 47 0.81 -10.05 37.37
C GLY A 47 1.24 -8.59 37.47
N ALA A 48 0.63 -7.76 38.35
CA ALA A 48 1.10 -6.40 38.58
C ALA A 48 2.49 -6.41 39.23
N SER A 49 3.38 -5.58 38.67
CA SER A 49 4.74 -5.45 39.20
C SER A 49 4.77 -4.49 40.38
N VAL A 50 5.25 -4.95 41.52
CA VAL A 50 5.45 -4.17 42.74
C VAL A 50 6.96 -4.02 42.97
N LYS A 51 7.47 -2.80 42.96
CA LYS A 51 8.92 -2.53 43.04
C LYS A 51 9.22 -1.49 44.12
N VAL A 52 10.30 -1.70 44.87
CA VAL A 52 10.79 -0.67 45.80
C VAL A 52 11.50 0.43 44.99
N VAL A 53 11.02 1.69 45.13
CA VAL A 53 11.62 2.84 44.44
C VAL A 53 13.04 3.06 44.94
N GLY A 54 14.00 3.04 44.00
CA GLY A 54 15.43 3.13 44.31
C GLY A 54 16.07 1.84 44.83
N GLY A 55 15.30 0.76 44.97
CA GLY A 55 15.76 -0.56 45.40
C GLY A 55 15.88 -1.57 44.25
N LYS A 56 16.53 -2.71 44.53
CA LYS A 56 16.61 -3.84 43.58
C LYS A 56 15.55 -4.92 43.82
N THR A 57 14.71 -4.76 44.83
CA THR A 57 13.68 -5.74 45.22
C THR A 57 12.37 -5.48 44.48
N GLY A 58 11.78 -6.53 43.92
CA GLY A 58 10.48 -6.50 43.24
C GLY A 58 9.71 -7.78 43.48
N ALA A 59 8.39 -7.69 43.44
CA ALA A 59 7.44 -8.80 43.50
C ALA A 59 6.40 -8.64 42.39
N VAL A 60 5.67 -9.74 42.12
CA VAL A 60 4.55 -9.73 41.17
C VAL A 60 3.33 -10.27 41.90
N THR A 61 2.15 -9.71 41.62
CA THR A 61 0.89 -10.19 42.22
C THR A 61 0.50 -11.54 41.68
N ASP A 62 -0.02 -12.39 42.58
CA ASP A 62 -0.53 -13.73 42.27
C ASP A 62 -1.93 -13.69 41.61
N ILE A 63 -2.55 -14.87 41.44
CA ILE A 63 -3.87 -15.01 40.80
C ILE A 63 -5.01 -14.32 41.58
N ASP A 64 -4.81 -14.10 42.86
CA ASP A 64 -5.74 -13.42 43.75
C ASP A 64 -5.35 -11.95 43.98
N GLY A 65 -4.39 -11.41 43.21
CA GLY A 65 -3.91 -10.03 43.33
C GLY A 65 -3.01 -9.77 44.52
N ASN A 66 -2.60 -10.79 45.30
CA ASN A 66 -1.76 -10.61 46.46
C ASN A 66 -0.29 -10.54 46.11
N PHE A 67 0.47 -9.75 46.83
CA PHE A 67 1.93 -9.72 46.77
C PHE A 67 2.58 -9.75 48.17
N SER A 68 3.84 -10.17 48.18
CA SER A 68 4.69 -10.10 49.36
C SER A 68 6.07 -9.64 48.98
N ILE A 69 6.56 -8.55 49.57
CA ILE A 69 7.86 -7.92 49.24
C ILE A 69 8.59 -7.47 50.48
N ALA A 70 9.89 -7.74 50.56
CA ALA A 70 10.74 -7.20 51.62
C ALA A 70 11.12 -5.75 51.31
N ALA A 71 10.78 -4.81 52.19
CA ALA A 71 11.07 -3.39 52.03
C ALA A 71 11.34 -2.74 53.42
N ASP A 72 12.04 -1.61 53.40
CA ASP A 72 12.24 -0.78 54.58
C ASP A 72 10.92 -0.16 55.05
N LYS A 73 10.72 0.01 56.33
CA LYS A 73 9.47 0.45 56.96
C LYS A 73 8.91 1.81 56.48
N LYS A 74 9.61 2.55 55.65
CA LYS A 74 9.17 3.82 55.04
C LYS A 74 9.53 3.85 53.55
N ALA A 75 9.87 2.76 52.95
CA ALA A 75 10.15 2.68 51.53
C ALA A 75 8.90 3.00 50.72
N THR A 76 9.06 3.61 49.56
CA THR A 76 7.98 3.82 48.62
C THR A 76 7.94 2.63 47.63
N LEU A 77 6.79 1.99 47.52
CA LEU A 77 6.51 0.95 46.53
C LEU A 77 5.87 1.60 45.32
N GLU A 78 6.34 1.25 44.14
CA GLU A 78 5.76 1.61 42.85
C GLU A 78 5.07 0.36 42.26
N ILE A 79 3.76 0.48 42.05
CA ILE A 79 2.94 -0.59 41.48
C ILE A 79 2.63 -0.23 40.04
N THR A 80 2.95 -1.10 39.09
CA THR A 80 2.73 -0.91 37.66
C THR A 80 2.08 -2.13 37.07
N TYR A 81 1.10 -1.90 36.20
CA TYR A 81 0.47 -2.93 35.38
C TYR A 81 0.06 -2.33 34.03
N ILE A 82 0.08 -3.15 32.97
CA ILE A 82 -0.27 -2.69 31.61
C ILE A 82 -1.74 -2.28 31.60
N GLY A 83 -2.01 -1.04 31.15
CA GLY A 83 -3.37 -0.49 31.11
C GLY A 83 -3.80 0.25 32.39
N TYR A 84 -2.93 0.40 33.37
CA TYR A 84 -3.22 1.10 34.63
C TYR A 84 -2.19 2.20 34.91
N GLU A 85 -2.62 3.27 35.60
CA GLU A 85 -1.72 4.32 36.05
C GLU A 85 -0.73 3.80 37.09
N PRO A 86 0.59 4.10 36.99
CA PRO A 86 1.55 3.76 38.03
C PRO A 86 1.18 4.39 39.36
N LEU A 87 1.05 3.59 40.40
CA LEU A 87 0.70 4.07 41.75
C LEU A 87 1.89 3.94 42.70
N LYS A 88 2.19 4.98 43.45
CA LYS A 88 3.22 4.98 44.49
C LYS A 88 2.55 4.99 45.87
N VAL A 89 2.90 3.98 46.71
CA VAL A 89 2.40 3.83 48.07
C VAL A 89 3.56 3.64 49.04
N VAL A 90 3.41 4.08 50.27
CA VAL A 90 4.42 3.87 51.32
C VAL A 90 4.26 2.45 51.86
N ALA A 91 5.36 1.73 52.05
CA ALA A 91 5.40 0.39 52.60
C ALA A 91 4.71 0.31 53.96
N GLY A 92 3.76 -0.63 54.11
CA GLY A 92 2.96 -0.85 55.31
C GLY A 92 2.56 -2.30 55.42
N GLN A 93 1.97 -2.73 56.57
CA GLN A 93 1.38 -4.05 56.70
C GLN A 93 -0.01 -4.07 56.06
N ASP A 94 -0.30 -5.06 55.19
CA ASP A 94 -1.61 -5.32 54.57
C ASP A 94 -2.15 -4.12 53.73
N LEU A 95 -1.42 -3.79 52.66
CA LEU A 95 -1.78 -2.73 51.74
C LEU A 95 -2.97 -3.13 50.86
N LYS A 96 -4.04 -2.38 50.86
CA LYS A 96 -5.12 -2.45 49.86
C LYS A 96 -4.87 -1.40 48.78
N ILE A 97 -4.61 -1.84 47.57
CA ILE A 97 -4.17 -1.03 46.47
C ILE A 97 -5.19 -1.14 45.34
N GLN A 98 -5.79 -0.02 44.98
CA GLN A 98 -6.67 0.06 43.82
C GLN A 98 -5.96 0.81 42.69
N LEU A 99 -5.73 0.14 41.59
CA LEU A 99 -5.17 0.74 40.38
C LEU A 99 -6.30 1.39 39.56
N LYS A 100 -6.01 2.56 39.05
CA LYS A 100 -6.90 3.28 38.12
C LYS A 100 -6.54 2.90 36.70
N ASN A 101 -7.55 2.59 35.89
CA ASN A 101 -7.39 2.32 34.47
C ASN A 101 -6.78 3.57 33.81
N THR A 102 -5.69 3.40 33.09
CA THR A 102 -5.21 4.46 32.22
C THR A 102 -6.23 4.56 31.09
N SER A 103 -6.87 5.74 30.95
CA SER A 103 -7.67 6.00 29.75
C SER A 103 -6.71 6.05 28.54
N THR A 104 -6.54 4.90 27.90
CA THR A 104 -5.49 4.64 26.90
C THR A 104 -5.67 5.43 25.61
N THR A 105 -6.74 6.16 25.45
CA THR A 105 -7.03 6.97 24.26
C THR A 105 -6.33 8.32 24.20
N LEU A 106 -5.90 8.88 25.33
CA LEU A 106 -5.38 10.26 25.38
C LEU A 106 -3.84 10.38 25.18
N ASN A 107 -3.09 9.30 25.27
CA ASN A 107 -1.63 9.30 25.16
C ASN A 107 -1.05 8.48 24.00
N ASP A 108 -1.87 8.12 23.02
CA ASP A 108 -1.38 7.40 21.84
C ASP A 108 -0.40 8.29 21.06
N VAL A 109 0.86 7.81 20.98
CA VAL A 109 1.90 8.43 20.16
C VAL A 109 1.81 7.84 18.76
N VAL A 110 1.66 8.70 17.77
CA VAL A 110 1.63 8.32 16.36
C VAL A 110 2.90 8.77 15.67
N VAL A 111 3.36 7.98 14.71
CA VAL A 111 4.48 8.35 13.84
C VAL A 111 3.96 9.30 12.78
N ILE A 112 4.54 10.48 12.68
CA ILE A 112 4.21 11.50 11.68
C ILE A 112 5.48 11.98 11.00
N GLY A 113 5.52 11.94 9.66
CA GLY A 113 6.66 12.46 8.92
C GLY A 113 8.00 12.05 9.55
N TYR A 114 8.82 13.01 9.89
CA TYR A 114 10.16 12.80 10.50
C TYR A 114 10.15 12.90 12.03
N GLY A 115 9.05 12.48 12.69
CA GLY A 115 8.93 12.54 14.13
C GLY A 115 7.80 11.71 14.70
N ARG A 116 7.58 11.87 15.99
CA ARG A 116 6.47 11.27 16.73
C ARG A 116 5.71 12.38 17.45
N ALA A 117 4.39 12.33 17.42
CA ALA A 117 3.56 13.26 18.15
C ALA A 117 2.46 12.52 18.91
N LYS A 118 1.96 13.13 19.96
CA LYS A 118 0.75 12.63 20.61
C LYS A 118 -0.42 12.85 19.66
N LYS A 119 -1.31 11.87 19.54
CA LYS A 119 -2.49 11.95 18.67
C LYS A 119 -3.28 13.24 18.91
N ASN A 120 -3.42 13.65 20.17
CA ASN A 120 -4.17 14.86 20.55
C ASN A 120 -3.48 16.17 20.17
N ASP A 121 -2.17 16.16 19.89
CA ASP A 121 -1.38 17.34 19.50
C ASP A 121 -1.30 17.51 17.98
N LEU A 122 -1.91 16.59 17.23
CA LEU A 122 -1.94 16.68 15.77
C LEU A 122 -2.87 17.80 15.31
N THR A 123 -2.37 18.61 14.40
CA THR A 123 -3.10 19.72 13.78
C THR A 123 -3.77 19.32 12.46
N GLY A 124 -3.27 18.26 11.78
CA GLY A 124 -3.77 17.78 10.51
C GLY A 124 -4.73 16.58 10.64
N SER A 125 -5.35 16.20 9.51
CA SER A 125 -6.20 15.01 9.41
C SER A 125 -5.34 13.75 9.32
N VAL A 126 -5.15 13.07 10.44
CA VAL A 126 -4.32 11.87 10.60
C VAL A 126 -5.13 10.76 11.23
N THR A 127 -5.12 9.58 10.62
CA THR A 127 -5.77 8.38 11.16
C THR A 127 -4.73 7.31 11.43
N ALA A 128 -4.63 6.87 12.68
CA ALA A 128 -3.77 5.75 13.08
C ALA A 128 -4.63 4.52 13.41
N ILE A 129 -4.25 3.36 12.87
CA ILE A 129 -4.94 2.08 13.08
C ILE A 129 -3.93 1.08 13.64
N LYS A 130 -4.33 0.39 14.71
CA LYS A 130 -3.55 -0.69 15.33
C LYS A 130 -3.99 -2.06 14.82
N PRO A 131 -3.18 -3.12 14.99
CA PRO A 131 -3.50 -4.47 14.51
C PRO A 131 -4.84 -5.02 14.99
N ASP A 132 -5.27 -4.64 16.21
CA ASP A 132 -6.54 -5.11 16.78
C ASP A 132 -7.78 -4.53 16.09
N ASP A 133 -7.61 -3.37 15.43
CA ASP A 133 -8.67 -2.67 14.68
C ASP A 133 -8.65 -3.03 13.19
N MET A 134 -7.61 -3.72 12.73
CA MET A 134 -7.43 -4.12 11.33
C MET A 134 -8.33 -5.30 10.98
N SER A 135 -8.53 -5.51 9.68
CA SER A 135 -9.19 -6.72 9.19
C SER A 135 -8.32 -7.94 9.49
N LYS A 136 -8.86 -8.88 10.29
CA LYS A 136 -8.19 -10.13 10.67
C LYS A 136 -8.54 -11.30 9.74
N GLY A 137 -9.19 -11.02 8.60
CA GLY A 137 -9.45 -12.01 7.57
C GLY A 137 -8.19 -12.39 6.81
N ILE A 138 -8.35 -13.15 5.73
CA ILE A 138 -7.26 -13.53 4.84
C ILE A 138 -6.74 -12.26 4.19
N THR A 139 -5.57 -11.84 4.61
CA THR A 139 -4.88 -10.68 4.07
C THR A 139 -3.63 -11.18 3.37
N SER A 140 -3.70 -11.30 2.05
CA SER A 140 -2.54 -11.61 1.22
C SER A 140 -1.57 -10.43 1.10
N SER A 141 -2.04 -9.25 1.46
CA SER A 141 -1.29 -8.00 1.41
C SER A 141 -1.59 -7.12 2.62
N ALA A 142 -0.60 -6.35 3.03
CA ALA A 142 -0.76 -5.32 4.07
C ALA A 142 -1.85 -4.28 3.72
N SER A 143 -2.06 -4.00 2.44
CA SER A 143 -3.11 -3.08 1.96
C SER A 143 -4.53 -3.58 2.21
N ASP A 144 -4.77 -4.90 2.17
CA ASP A 144 -6.09 -5.49 2.38
C ASP A 144 -6.59 -5.28 3.81
N MET A 145 -5.67 -5.10 4.76
CA MET A 145 -5.99 -4.83 6.17
C MET A 145 -6.72 -3.49 6.37
N LEU A 146 -6.64 -2.59 5.37
CA LEU A 146 -7.21 -1.24 5.44
C LEU A 146 -8.62 -1.14 4.86
N VAL A 147 -9.15 -2.22 4.24
CA VAL A 147 -10.47 -2.21 3.60
C VAL A 147 -11.57 -1.80 4.57
N GLY A 148 -12.28 -0.70 4.28
CA GLY A 148 -13.38 -0.18 5.09
C GLY A 148 -12.99 0.35 6.48
N LYS A 149 -11.71 0.58 6.76
CA LYS A 149 -11.22 0.99 8.08
C LYS A 149 -11.02 2.48 8.26
N ILE A 150 -10.92 3.24 7.17
CA ILE A 150 -10.56 4.66 7.19
C ILE A 150 -11.55 5.44 6.33
N ALA A 151 -12.16 6.46 6.91
CA ALA A 151 -13.01 7.38 6.17
C ALA A 151 -12.21 8.13 5.09
N GLY A 152 -12.76 8.23 3.86
CA GLY A 152 -12.10 8.90 2.73
C GLY A 152 -10.98 8.11 2.06
N VAL A 153 -10.80 6.82 2.44
CA VAL A 153 -9.83 5.92 1.80
C VAL A 153 -10.56 4.79 1.11
N ASP A 154 -10.52 4.79 -0.23
CA ASP A 154 -11.01 3.70 -1.06
C ASP A 154 -9.91 2.65 -1.22
N VAL A 155 -10.24 1.40 -0.93
CA VAL A 155 -9.31 0.26 -1.05
C VAL A 155 -9.98 -0.80 -1.90
N GLN A 156 -9.53 -0.91 -3.15
CA GLN A 156 -10.01 -1.88 -4.11
C GLN A 156 -9.05 -3.07 -4.18
N THR A 157 -9.50 -4.22 -3.72
CA THR A 157 -8.69 -5.44 -3.73
C THR A 157 -8.48 -5.98 -5.14
N GLY A 158 -7.33 -6.60 -5.39
CA GLY A 158 -6.90 -7.05 -6.72
C GLY A 158 -7.59 -8.31 -7.26
N GLY A 159 -8.86 -8.58 -6.93
CA GLY A 159 -9.67 -9.65 -7.54
C GLY A 159 -9.33 -11.07 -7.10
N GLY A 160 -8.53 -11.28 -6.06
CA GLY A 160 -8.24 -12.60 -5.49
C GLY A 160 -7.12 -13.38 -6.21
N GLN A 161 -6.37 -12.76 -7.08
CA GLN A 161 -5.14 -13.34 -7.61
C GLN A 161 -4.10 -13.45 -6.50
N PRO A 162 -3.41 -14.59 -6.34
CA PRO A 162 -2.35 -14.73 -5.34
C PRO A 162 -1.33 -13.61 -5.41
N GLY A 163 -0.98 -13.03 -4.26
CA GLY A 163 0.01 -11.97 -4.16
C GLY A 163 -0.41 -10.58 -4.64
N SER A 164 -1.59 -10.44 -5.29
CA SER A 164 -2.03 -9.12 -5.76
C SER A 164 -2.27 -8.15 -4.60
N GLY A 165 -1.84 -6.90 -4.76
CA GLY A 165 -2.13 -5.81 -3.84
C GLY A 165 -3.46 -5.14 -4.12
N ALA A 166 -3.93 -4.36 -3.13
CA ALA A 166 -5.06 -3.48 -3.33
C ALA A 166 -4.61 -2.14 -3.94
N GLN A 167 -5.46 -1.56 -4.77
CA GLN A 167 -5.33 -0.18 -5.19
C GLN A 167 -5.92 0.73 -4.11
N ILE A 168 -5.17 1.73 -3.68
CA ILE A 168 -5.61 2.67 -2.64
C ILE A 168 -5.76 4.06 -3.23
N ARG A 169 -6.89 4.71 -2.93
CA ARG A 169 -7.15 6.11 -3.27
C ARG A 169 -7.55 6.87 -2.01
N ILE A 170 -6.94 8.04 -1.81
CA ILE A 170 -7.24 8.93 -0.68
C ILE A 170 -7.88 10.20 -1.23
N ARG A 171 -9.17 10.44 -0.89
CA ARG A 171 -9.93 11.62 -1.32
C ARG A 171 -10.00 11.79 -2.85
N GLY A 172 -10.22 10.68 -3.56
CA GLY A 172 -10.37 10.63 -5.01
C GLY A 172 -9.07 10.73 -5.81
N GLY A 173 -9.19 10.74 -7.14
CA GLY A 173 -8.08 10.95 -8.07
C GLY A 173 -7.74 12.43 -8.23
N ALA A 174 -6.46 12.74 -8.41
CA ALA A 174 -5.97 14.12 -8.50
C ALA A 174 -5.16 14.41 -9.77
N SER A 175 -4.89 13.41 -10.60
CA SER A 175 -4.12 13.57 -11.83
C SER A 175 -4.72 12.76 -12.98
N LEU A 176 -4.53 13.25 -14.20
CA LEU A 176 -4.93 12.58 -15.44
C LEU A 176 -3.88 11.56 -15.92
N ASN A 177 -2.61 11.87 -15.79
CA ASN A 177 -1.52 11.08 -16.37
C ASN A 177 -0.52 10.58 -15.31
N ALA A 178 -0.41 11.26 -14.16
CA ALA A 178 0.45 10.83 -13.08
C ALA A 178 -0.25 9.78 -12.17
N SER A 179 0.53 9.13 -11.30
CA SER A 179 -0.02 8.17 -10.33
C SER A 179 -0.99 8.85 -9.37
N ASN A 180 -2.09 8.19 -9.08
CA ASN A 180 -3.04 8.57 -8.03
C ASN A 180 -2.86 7.73 -6.74
N ASP A 181 -1.80 6.93 -6.65
CA ASP A 181 -1.50 6.11 -5.47
C ASP A 181 -0.85 6.95 -4.36
N PRO A 182 -1.13 6.65 -3.08
CA PRO A 182 -0.46 7.30 -1.96
C PRO A 182 1.01 6.90 -1.88
N LEU A 183 1.82 7.72 -1.23
CA LEU A 183 3.19 7.36 -0.87
C LEU A 183 3.17 6.33 0.28
N TYR A 184 3.91 5.24 0.15
CA TYR A 184 4.16 4.32 1.26
C TYR A 184 5.50 4.65 1.93
N VAL A 185 5.47 4.75 3.27
CA VAL A 185 6.67 4.93 4.10
C VAL A 185 6.74 3.77 5.09
N ILE A 186 7.79 2.96 5.01
CA ILE A 186 7.95 1.77 5.84
C ILE A 186 9.13 1.97 6.79
N ASP A 187 8.87 2.00 8.08
CA ASP A 187 9.88 2.25 9.13
C ASP A 187 10.81 3.43 8.79
N GLY A 188 10.25 4.53 8.27
CA GLY A 188 10.97 5.76 7.95
C GLY A 188 11.55 5.84 6.53
N LEU A 189 11.53 4.76 5.74
CA LEU A 189 11.98 4.73 4.35
C LEU A 189 10.78 4.92 3.40
N ALA A 190 10.85 5.92 2.52
CA ALA A 190 9.87 6.09 1.45
C ALA A 190 10.13 5.08 0.32
N ILE A 191 9.07 4.32 -0.03
CA ILE A 191 9.17 3.24 -1.00
C ILE A 191 8.82 3.73 -2.40
N ASP A 192 9.55 3.26 -3.40
CA ASP A 192 9.22 3.50 -4.80
C ASP A 192 8.01 2.64 -5.22
N ASN A 193 6.87 3.30 -5.48
CA ASN A 193 5.60 2.66 -5.83
C ASN A 193 5.55 2.08 -7.26
N ASN A 194 6.59 2.27 -8.08
CA ASN A 194 6.60 1.73 -9.43
C ASN A 194 6.79 0.22 -9.42
N ASN A 195 5.75 -0.54 -9.77
CA ASN A 195 5.83 -1.99 -9.87
C ASN A 195 6.76 -2.41 -11.02
N LEU A 196 7.45 -3.53 -10.82
CA LEU A 196 8.18 -4.24 -11.86
C LEU A 196 7.30 -5.37 -12.44
N THR A 197 7.53 -5.73 -13.69
CA THR A 197 6.94 -6.94 -14.28
C THR A 197 7.35 -8.15 -13.45
N GLY A 198 6.39 -8.96 -13.04
CA GLY A 198 6.63 -10.09 -12.16
C GLY A 198 6.57 -9.76 -10.66
N THR A 199 6.25 -8.51 -10.27
CA THR A 199 5.93 -8.17 -8.89
C THR A 199 4.44 -7.88 -8.76
N SER A 200 3.80 -8.54 -7.79
CA SER A 200 2.36 -8.39 -7.59
C SER A 200 2.00 -7.14 -6.79
N ASN A 201 2.89 -6.70 -5.90
CA ASN A 201 2.57 -5.67 -4.92
C ASN A 201 3.84 -5.08 -4.28
N VAL A 202 3.92 -3.74 -4.19
CA VAL A 202 5.03 -3.03 -3.52
C VAL A 202 5.10 -3.27 -2.01
N LEU A 203 4.00 -3.68 -1.37
CA LEU A 203 3.95 -4.01 0.06
C LEU A 203 4.21 -5.49 0.36
N ALA A 204 4.52 -6.31 -0.65
CA ALA A 204 4.78 -7.74 -0.50
C ALA A 204 5.96 -8.06 0.44
N MET A 205 6.92 -7.13 0.56
CA MET A 205 8.07 -7.28 1.46
C MET A 205 7.69 -7.27 2.95
N ILE A 206 6.47 -6.82 3.31
CA ILE A 206 6.04 -6.73 4.69
C ILE A 206 5.13 -7.91 4.99
N ASN A 207 5.49 -8.71 6.00
CA ASN A 207 4.54 -9.66 6.54
C ASN A 207 3.47 -8.92 7.36
N PRO A 208 2.17 -9.10 7.07
CA PRO A 208 1.09 -8.45 7.82
C PRO A 208 1.18 -8.64 9.34
N SER A 209 1.67 -9.79 9.82
CA SER A 209 1.83 -10.07 11.26
C SER A 209 2.96 -9.26 11.92
N ASP A 210 3.88 -8.67 11.14
CA ASP A 210 4.95 -7.81 11.62
C ASP A 210 4.51 -6.36 11.82
N ILE A 211 3.34 -5.97 11.35
CA ILE A 211 2.85 -4.59 11.42
C ILE A 211 2.44 -4.24 12.85
N GLU A 212 2.91 -3.10 13.33
CA GLU A 212 2.51 -2.48 14.60
C GLU A 212 1.38 -1.47 14.41
N SER A 213 1.46 -0.65 13.34
CA SER A 213 0.42 0.33 13.04
C SER A 213 0.49 0.81 11.59
N PHE A 214 -0.67 1.27 11.09
CA PHE A 214 -0.76 2.15 9.93
C PHE A 214 -1.11 3.56 10.41
N THR A 215 -0.42 4.55 9.85
CA THR A 215 -0.79 5.97 10.01
C THR A 215 -1.04 6.55 8.63
N VAL A 216 -2.25 7.06 8.40
CA VAL A 216 -2.66 7.65 7.12
C VAL A 216 -2.77 9.16 7.26
N LEU A 217 -1.95 9.87 6.48
CA LEU A 217 -1.94 11.32 6.38
C LEU A 217 -2.76 11.72 5.16
N LYS A 218 -3.87 12.44 5.36
CA LYS A 218 -4.86 12.70 4.31
C LYS A 218 -4.85 14.12 3.77
N ASP A 219 -4.36 15.09 4.54
CA ASP A 219 -4.33 16.49 4.15
C ASP A 219 -2.91 17.02 3.88
N ALA A 220 -2.82 18.14 3.15
CA ALA A 220 -1.55 18.71 2.77
C ALA A 220 -0.72 19.21 3.97
N SER A 221 -1.34 19.62 5.08
CA SER A 221 -0.62 20.09 6.27
C SER A 221 0.14 18.94 6.95
N ALA A 222 -0.45 17.73 6.95
CA ALA A 222 0.21 16.52 7.48
C ALA A 222 1.22 15.93 6.50
N THR A 223 1.00 16.08 5.18
CA THR A 223 1.81 15.43 4.13
C THR A 223 2.93 16.32 3.58
N ALA A 224 2.89 17.64 3.80
CA ALA A 224 3.83 18.60 3.22
C ALA A 224 5.31 18.30 3.50
N ILE A 225 5.62 17.65 4.62
CA ILE A 225 6.98 17.24 4.96
C ILE A 225 7.56 16.23 3.96
N TYR A 226 6.71 15.47 3.25
CA TYR A 226 7.09 14.54 2.18
C TYR A 226 7.06 15.19 0.78
N GLY A 227 6.58 16.45 0.69
CA GLY A 227 6.65 17.32 -0.50
C GLY A 227 5.96 16.75 -1.72
N SER A 228 6.70 16.75 -2.82
CA SER A 228 6.22 16.34 -4.14
C SER A 228 5.86 14.85 -4.29
N ARG A 229 6.18 14.02 -3.31
CA ARG A 229 5.83 12.58 -3.33
C ARG A 229 4.48 12.30 -2.67
N ALA A 230 3.88 13.29 -2.01
CA ALA A 230 2.76 13.10 -1.10
C ALA A 230 1.45 13.78 -1.53
N SER A 231 1.32 14.17 -2.79
CA SER A 231 0.11 14.82 -3.33
C SER A 231 -1.15 13.96 -3.15
N ASN A 232 -1.02 12.64 -3.17
CA ASN A 232 -2.14 11.70 -3.02
C ASN A 232 -2.26 11.11 -1.61
N GLY A 233 -1.66 11.78 -0.59
CA GLY A 233 -1.61 11.29 0.77
C GLY A 233 -0.41 10.37 1.04
N VAL A 234 -0.23 10.01 2.31
CA VAL A 234 0.87 9.14 2.77
C VAL A 234 0.33 8.06 3.69
N ILE A 235 0.79 6.84 3.49
CA ILE A 235 0.54 5.70 4.37
C ILE A 235 1.86 5.30 5.01
N ILE A 236 1.99 5.56 6.32
CA ILE A 236 3.15 5.18 7.12
C ILE A 236 2.86 3.83 7.76
N ILE A 237 3.74 2.87 7.54
CA ILE A 237 3.67 1.53 8.10
C ILE A 237 4.81 1.38 9.10
N THR A 238 4.45 1.15 10.35
CA THR A 238 5.43 0.89 11.41
C THR A 238 5.41 -0.59 11.74
N THR A 239 6.60 -1.21 11.81
CA THR A 239 6.72 -2.62 12.19
C THR A 239 7.05 -2.78 13.66
N LYS A 240 6.65 -3.93 14.24
CA LYS A 240 6.87 -4.31 15.64
C LYS A 240 8.36 -4.31 15.98
N LYS A 241 8.71 -3.82 17.16
CA LYS A 241 10.09 -3.74 17.68
C LYS A 241 10.21 -4.50 19.01
N GLY A 242 11.42 -4.86 19.38
CA GLY A 242 11.73 -5.34 20.73
C GLY A 242 11.66 -4.19 21.75
N ARG A 243 11.70 -4.53 23.04
CA ARG A 243 11.77 -3.53 24.14
C ARG A 243 13.01 -3.76 24.96
N ALA A 244 13.69 -2.69 25.39
CA ALA A 244 14.88 -2.79 26.24
C ALA A 244 14.60 -3.56 27.54
N GLY A 245 15.51 -4.47 27.89
CA GLY A 245 15.37 -5.31 29.09
C GLY A 245 14.30 -6.41 29.00
N GLN A 246 13.62 -6.56 27.86
CA GLN A 246 12.61 -7.62 27.65
C GLN A 246 13.29 -8.97 27.50
N ARG A 247 12.78 -9.99 28.21
CA ARG A 247 13.21 -11.38 27.97
C ARG A 247 12.87 -11.82 26.55
N PRO A 248 13.68 -12.67 25.93
CA PRO A 248 13.38 -13.21 24.61
C PRO A 248 12.00 -13.88 24.59
N THR A 249 11.16 -13.49 23.65
CA THR A 249 9.83 -14.07 23.43
C THR A 249 9.75 -14.56 22.00
N VAL A 250 9.37 -15.82 21.84
CA VAL A 250 9.13 -16.42 20.52
C VAL A 250 7.62 -16.43 20.29
N THR A 251 7.21 -15.90 19.12
CA THR A 251 5.81 -15.90 18.70
C THR A 251 5.69 -16.64 17.38
N TYR A 252 4.76 -17.56 17.30
CA TYR A 252 4.37 -18.24 16.07
C TYR A 252 2.92 -17.89 15.74
N ASN A 253 2.68 -17.46 14.49
CA ASN A 253 1.36 -17.27 13.93
C ASN A 253 1.25 -18.15 12.68
N GLY A 254 0.15 -18.87 12.54
CA GLY A 254 -0.11 -19.68 11.36
C GLY A 254 -1.59 -19.71 11.06
N ASP A 255 -1.92 -19.69 9.78
CA ASP A 255 -3.29 -19.78 9.30
C ASP A 255 -3.39 -20.70 8.07
N VAL A 256 -4.56 -21.26 7.90
CA VAL A 256 -4.93 -22.08 6.76
C VAL A 256 -6.22 -21.51 6.17
N THR A 257 -6.20 -21.28 4.87
CA THR A 257 -7.27 -20.62 4.15
C THR A 257 -7.82 -21.52 3.06
N LEU A 258 -9.15 -21.67 3.01
CA LEU A 258 -9.87 -22.28 1.90
C LEU A 258 -10.59 -21.18 1.11
N SER A 259 -10.14 -20.94 -0.13
CA SER A 259 -10.74 -19.97 -1.05
C SER A 259 -11.64 -20.66 -2.07
N THR A 260 -12.80 -20.05 -2.32
CA THR A 260 -13.77 -20.53 -3.31
C THR A 260 -14.30 -19.36 -4.13
N VAL A 261 -14.83 -19.65 -5.32
CA VAL A 261 -15.52 -18.63 -6.14
C VAL A 261 -16.77 -18.16 -5.39
N GLN A 262 -16.87 -16.85 -5.18
CA GLN A 262 -18.02 -16.26 -4.51
C GLN A 262 -19.28 -16.26 -5.39
N LYS A 263 -19.12 -15.91 -6.66
CA LYS A 263 -20.21 -15.83 -7.63
C LYS A 263 -19.68 -16.05 -9.03
N LYS A 264 -20.40 -16.82 -9.84
CA LYS A 264 -20.18 -16.96 -11.29
C LYS A 264 -21.14 -16.07 -12.06
N TYR A 265 -20.76 -15.70 -13.27
CA TYR A 265 -21.69 -15.09 -14.20
C TYR A 265 -22.74 -16.09 -14.64
N LYS A 266 -23.97 -15.64 -14.77
CA LYS A 266 -25.05 -16.46 -15.30
C LYS A 266 -24.94 -16.46 -16.83
N VAL A 267 -24.54 -17.58 -17.41
CA VAL A 267 -24.45 -17.84 -18.84
C VAL A 267 -25.41 -18.93 -19.24
N MET A 268 -25.73 -19.04 -20.52
CA MET A 268 -26.60 -20.10 -21.05
C MET A 268 -25.91 -21.45 -20.96
N ASN A 269 -26.64 -22.51 -20.56
CA ASN A 269 -26.22 -23.88 -20.75
C ASN A 269 -26.42 -24.31 -22.22
N ALA A 270 -25.98 -25.51 -22.59
CA ALA A 270 -26.10 -25.99 -23.97
C ALA A 270 -27.51 -26.03 -24.52
N GLY A 271 -28.51 -26.39 -23.67
CA GLY A 271 -29.91 -26.41 -24.04
C GLY A 271 -30.50 -25.01 -24.29
N GLU A 272 -30.23 -24.07 -23.35
CA GLU A 272 -30.65 -22.67 -23.46
C GLU A 272 -30.01 -21.99 -24.67
N TYR A 273 -28.72 -22.24 -24.90
CA TYR A 273 -27.97 -21.73 -26.04
C TYR A 273 -28.54 -22.19 -27.37
N LYS A 274 -28.78 -23.49 -27.52
CA LYS A 274 -29.43 -24.06 -28.71
C LYS A 274 -30.82 -23.47 -28.96
N GLN A 275 -31.62 -23.32 -27.91
CA GLN A 275 -32.95 -22.73 -27.98
C GLN A 275 -32.89 -21.26 -28.44
N ALA A 276 -31.91 -20.48 -27.87
CA ALA A 276 -31.73 -19.07 -28.24
C ALA A 276 -31.33 -18.94 -29.72
N LEU A 277 -30.37 -19.73 -30.22
CA LEU A 277 -29.99 -19.71 -31.64
C LEU A 277 -31.14 -20.11 -32.56
N THR A 278 -31.92 -21.14 -32.18
CA THR A 278 -33.08 -21.57 -32.95
C THR A 278 -34.12 -20.45 -33.04
N SER A 279 -34.39 -19.75 -31.92
CA SER A 279 -35.36 -18.64 -31.88
C SER A 279 -34.92 -17.44 -32.74
N LEU A 280 -33.61 -17.28 -32.95
CA LEU A 280 -33.05 -16.26 -33.81
C LEU A 280 -32.89 -16.68 -35.28
N GLY A 281 -33.33 -17.92 -35.63
CA GLY A 281 -33.21 -18.47 -36.97
C GLY A 281 -31.75 -18.77 -37.41
N ILE A 282 -30.83 -18.90 -36.44
CA ILE A 282 -29.43 -19.22 -36.71
C ILE A 282 -29.31 -20.73 -36.87
N ASP A 283 -28.49 -21.17 -37.87
CA ASP A 283 -28.18 -22.56 -38.09
C ASP A 283 -27.54 -23.22 -36.86
N THR A 284 -28.12 -24.30 -36.39
CA THR A 284 -27.63 -25.08 -35.23
C THR A 284 -26.93 -26.38 -35.61
N SER A 285 -26.71 -26.63 -36.90
CA SER A 285 -26.06 -27.86 -37.40
C SER A 285 -24.62 -28.02 -36.97
N GLY A 286 -23.91 -26.93 -36.68
CA GLY A 286 -22.52 -26.89 -36.19
C GLY A 286 -22.36 -27.03 -34.69
N LEU A 287 -23.46 -27.17 -33.93
CA LEU A 287 -23.37 -27.29 -32.47
C LEU A 287 -22.89 -28.68 -32.06
N GLY A 288 -22.12 -28.72 -30.98
CA GLY A 288 -21.68 -29.96 -30.36
C GLY A 288 -22.79 -30.63 -29.52
N THR A 289 -22.42 -31.75 -28.89
CA THR A 289 -23.31 -32.52 -28.00
C THR A 289 -22.94 -32.43 -26.54
N ALA A 290 -21.92 -31.70 -26.18
CA ALA A 290 -21.52 -31.47 -24.79
C ALA A 290 -22.47 -30.47 -24.09
N ASP A 291 -22.35 -30.41 -22.76
CA ASP A 291 -22.94 -29.38 -21.92
C ASP A 291 -21.86 -28.92 -20.92
N THR A 292 -20.98 -28.04 -21.41
CA THR A 292 -19.76 -27.63 -20.70
C THR A 292 -19.99 -26.32 -19.94
N ASP A 293 -19.93 -26.36 -18.61
CA ASP A 293 -19.79 -25.16 -17.80
C ASP A 293 -18.31 -24.72 -17.82
N TRP A 294 -17.99 -23.84 -18.76
CA TRP A 294 -16.62 -23.34 -18.96
C TRP A 294 -16.07 -22.62 -17.72
N GLN A 295 -16.93 -22.04 -16.87
CA GLN A 295 -16.48 -21.42 -15.63
C GLN A 295 -16.03 -22.47 -14.60
N ASP A 296 -16.72 -23.60 -14.47
CA ASP A 296 -16.27 -24.71 -13.61
C ASP A 296 -14.99 -25.36 -14.09
N GLU A 297 -14.76 -25.33 -15.40
CA GLU A 297 -13.54 -25.88 -15.98
C GLU A 297 -12.29 -25.07 -15.68
N ILE A 298 -12.42 -23.76 -15.39
CA ILE A 298 -11.29 -22.90 -15.08
C ILE A 298 -11.09 -22.63 -13.59
N PHE A 299 -12.13 -22.81 -12.76
CA PHE A 299 -12.04 -22.56 -11.33
C PHE A 299 -11.75 -23.80 -10.50
N ARG A 300 -11.21 -23.59 -9.30
CA ARG A 300 -10.98 -24.63 -8.29
C ARG A 300 -11.21 -24.07 -6.88
N LYS A 301 -11.45 -24.97 -5.93
CA LYS A 301 -11.25 -24.67 -4.51
C LYS A 301 -9.75 -24.65 -4.24
N ALA A 302 -9.25 -23.62 -3.58
CA ALA A 302 -7.83 -23.42 -3.34
C ALA A 302 -7.51 -23.36 -1.85
N LEU A 303 -6.53 -24.18 -1.43
CA LEU A 303 -6.02 -24.19 -0.06
C LEU A 303 -4.71 -23.39 -0.01
N SER A 304 -4.61 -22.46 0.92
CA SER A 304 -3.44 -21.63 1.17
C SER A 304 -3.00 -21.71 2.62
N THR A 305 -1.71 -21.53 2.90
CA THR A 305 -1.15 -21.53 4.24
C THR A 305 -0.18 -20.37 4.42
N ASN A 306 -0.18 -19.79 5.62
CA ASN A 306 0.76 -18.77 6.02
C ASN A 306 1.35 -19.13 7.38
N HIS A 307 2.66 -19.01 7.52
CA HIS A 307 3.42 -19.34 8.72
C HIS A 307 4.40 -18.22 9.03
N ASN A 308 4.35 -17.71 10.23
CA ASN A 308 5.23 -16.64 10.67
C ASN A 308 5.78 -16.94 12.07
N ILE A 309 7.10 -16.90 12.22
CA ILE A 309 7.78 -17.03 13.49
C ILE A 309 8.60 -15.77 13.75
N SER A 310 8.52 -15.23 14.95
CA SER A 310 9.34 -14.09 15.34
C SER A 310 9.93 -14.26 16.72
N ILE A 311 11.14 -13.73 16.89
CA ILE A 311 11.86 -13.67 18.15
C ILE A 311 12.10 -12.20 18.47
N GLN A 312 11.64 -11.73 19.61
CA GLN A 312 11.85 -10.36 20.06
C GLN A 312 12.32 -10.33 21.49
N GLY A 313 13.14 -9.34 21.83
CA GLY A 313 13.69 -9.21 23.17
C GLY A 313 14.48 -7.91 23.32
N GLY A 314 15.22 -7.74 24.41
CA GLY A 314 16.10 -6.61 24.64
C GLY A 314 17.26 -6.98 25.53
N LEU A 315 18.45 -6.99 24.96
CA LEU A 315 19.70 -7.15 25.70
C LEU A 315 20.05 -5.79 26.31
N LYS A 316 19.72 -5.56 27.58
CA LYS A 316 19.97 -4.29 28.29
C LYS A 316 19.40 -3.09 27.50
N ASP A 317 20.25 -2.35 26.79
CA ASP A 317 19.90 -1.14 26.00
C ASP A 317 19.81 -1.41 24.49
N MET A 318 19.74 -2.69 24.07
CA MET A 318 19.61 -3.09 22.66
C MET A 318 18.35 -3.92 22.46
N PRO A 319 17.19 -3.30 22.19
CA PRO A 319 16.02 -3.98 21.68
C PRO A 319 16.31 -4.64 20.33
N TYR A 320 15.75 -5.84 20.12
CA TYR A 320 15.87 -6.54 18.85
C TYR A 320 14.59 -7.32 18.52
N ARG A 321 14.34 -7.49 17.22
CA ARG A 321 13.33 -8.39 16.69
C ARG A 321 13.83 -9.00 15.39
N VAL A 322 13.62 -10.32 15.24
CA VAL A 322 13.86 -11.06 14.01
C VAL A 322 12.58 -11.80 13.66
N GLY A 323 12.10 -11.66 12.45
CA GLY A 323 10.92 -12.34 11.92
C GLY A 323 11.27 -13.17 10.69
N LEU A 324 10.63 -14.33 10.56
CA LEU A 324 10.69 -15.23 9.41
C LEU A 324 9.27 -15.59 9.02
N GLY A 325 8.90 -15.39 7.75
CA GLY A 325 7.59 -15.69 7.22
C GLY A 325 7.67 -16.61 6.01
N PHE A 326 6.70 -17.49 5.87
CA PHE A 326 6.46 -18.31 4.70
C PHE A 326 4.98 -18.31 4.35
N GLU A 327 4.65 -18.07 3.10
CA GLU A 327 3.30 -18.09 2.56
C GLU A 327 3.26 -18.96 1.30
N ASP A 328 2.29 -19.88 1.23
CA ASP A 328 1.93 -20.65 0.05
C ASP A 328 0.47 -20.33 -0.28
N ASN A 329 0.26 -19.45 -1.26
CA ASN A 329 -1.05 -18.94 -1.64
C ASN A 329 -1.45 -19.50 -3.00
N ASN A 330 -2.55 -20.26 -3.02
CA ASN A 330 -3.09 -20.89 -4.23
C ASN A 330 -4.32 -20.11 -4.70
N GLY A 331 -4.35 -19.76 -5.99
CA GLY A 331 -5.48 -19.04 -6.60
C GLY A 331 -6.63 -19.95 -6.96
N ILE A 332 -7.84 -19.36 -6.96
CA ILE A 332 -9.08 -20.04 -7.40
C ILE A 332 -9.14 -20.30 -8.90
N VAL A 333 -8.42 -19.54 -9.71
CA VAL A 333 -8.19 -19.89 -11.14
C VAL A 333 -7.13 -20.97 -11.20
N LYS A 334 -7.44 -22.07 -11.91
CA LYS A 334 -6.50 -23.18 -12.08
C LYS A 334 -5.15 -22.67 -12.56
N THR A 335 -4.06 -23.32 -12.13
CA THR A 335 -2.65 -23.04 -12.44
C THR A 335 -2.01 -21.84 -11.69
N SER A 336 -2.77 -20.91 -11.15
CA SER A 336 -2.20 -19.75 -10.41
C SER A 336 -1.78 -20.11 -8.99
N TRP A 337 -0.60 -19.65 -8.57
CA TRP A 337 -0.10 -19.78 -7.18
C TRP A 337 1.04 -18.80 -6.94
N MET A 338 1.31 -18.52 -5.65
CA MET A 338 2.42 -17.70 -5.17
C MET A 338 3.05 -18.37 -3.94
N LYS A 339 4.38 -18.33 -3.85
CA LYS A 339 5.15 -18.70 -2.68
C LYS A 339 6.07 -17.57 -2.29
N ARG A 340 5.95 -17.13 -1.04
CA ARG A 340 6.71 -15.98 -0.52
C ARG A 340 7.46 -16.35 0.75
N TYR A 341 8.68 -15.88 0.85
CA TYR A 341 9.55 -15.97 2.02
C TYR A 341 9.95 -14.57 2.44
N ASN A 342 9.67 -14.22 3.68
CA ASN A 342 10.00 -12.90 4.24
C ASN A 342 10.96 -13.08 5.41
N THR A 343 11.95 -12.19 5.50
CA THR A 343 12.82 -12.06 6.66
C THR A 343 12.87 -10.61 7.07
N SER A 344 12.72 -10.34 8.35
CA SER A 344 12.81 -9.00 8.92
C SER A 344 13.74 -8.97 10.11
N VAL A 345 14.56 -7.92 10.21
CA VAL A 345 15.45 -7.66 11.34
C VAL A 345 15.26 -6.22 11.78
N ASN A 346 15.05 -6.00 13.06
CA ASN A 346 15.06 -4.68 13.68
C ASN A 346 15.99 -4.70 14.90
N LEU A 347 16.93 -3.74 14.94
CA LEU A 347 17.87 -3.51 16.04
C LEU A 347 17.77 -2.03 16.43
N ALA A 348 17.56 -1.76 17.71
CA ALA A 348 17.43 -0.39 18.20
C ALA A 348 18.30 -0.08 19.42
N PRO A 349 19.64 -0.22 19.31
CA PRO A 349 20.54 0.04 20.42
C PRO A 349 20.59 1.52 20.82
N SER A 350 20.76 1.76 22.11
CA SER A 350 20.98 3.10 22.68
C SER A 350 22.33 3.14 23.39
N PHE A 351 23.09 4.20 23.15
CA PHE A 351 24.42 4.43 23.71
C PHE A 351 24.50 5.78 24.43
N LEU A 352 25.64 6.04 25.10
CA LEU A 352 25.92 7.32 25.76
C LEU A 352 24.78 7.77 26.68
N ASN A 353 24.30 6.88 27.56
CA ASN A 353 23.15 7.14 28.45
C ASN A 353 21.90 7.60 27.69
N LYS A 354 21.63 6.99 26.52
CA LYS A 354 20.50 7.29 25.61
C LYS A 354 20.61 8.62 24.86
N HIS A 355 21.77 9.26 24.83
CA HIS A 355 21.99 10.41 23.97
C HIS A 355 22.15 10.00 22.49
N LEU A 356 22.71 8.82 22.23
CA LEU A 356 22.82 8.26 20.89
C LEU A 356 21.86 7.07 20.75
N ASN A 357 20.83 7.22 19.91
CA ASN A 357 19.89 6.17 19.57
C ASN A 357 20.10 5.79 18.11
N ILE A 358 20.20 4.51 17.85
CA ILE A 358 20.30 3.95 16.50
C ILE A 358 19.10 3.08 16.27
N ASN A 359 18.49 3.15 15.09
CA ASN A 359 17.42 2.26 14.65
C ASN A 359 17.81 1.68 13.29
N PHE A 360 18.12 0.41 13.26
CA PHE A 360 18.43 -0.32 12.03
C PHE A 360 17.32 -1.30 11.71
N THR A 361 16.79 -1.20 10.50
CA THR A 361 15.84 -2.16 9.96
C THR A 361 16.34 -2.74 8.66
N ALA A 362 16.18 -4.04 8.48
CA ALA A 362 16.46 -4.71 7.21
C ALA A 362 15.35 -5.72 6.93
N LYS A 363 14.89 -5.77 5.68
CA LYS A 363 13.88 -6.72 5.21
C LYS A 363 14.36 -7.35 3.92
N TYR A 364 14.07 -8.62 3.78
CA TYR A 364 14.30 -9.38 2.56
C TYR A 364 13.06 -10.19 2.23
N MET A 365 12.69 -10.19 0.96
CA MET A 365 11.61 -10.99 0.41
C MET A 365 12.12 -11.76 -0.80
N PHE A 366 11.77 -13.03 -0.88
CA PHE A 366 11.80 -13.82 -2.09
C PHE A 366 10.39 -14.30 -2.42
N GLU A 367 9.93 -14.00 -3.63
CA GLU A 367 8.61 -14.40 -4.11
C GLU A 367 8.76 -15.17 -5.42
N LYS A 368 8.00 -16.25 -5.53
CA LYS A 368 7.89 -17.01 -6.75
C LYS A 368 6.43 -17.17 -7.09
N ASP A 369 6.05 -16.69 -8.28
CA ASP A 369 4.69 -16.68 -8.76
C ASP A 369 4.53 -17.51 -10.01
N ARG A 370 3.37 -18.15 -10.14
CA ARG A 370 2.85 -18.58 -11.41
C ARG A 370 1.58 -17.79 -11.71
N TYR A 371 1.68 -16.88 -12.65
CA TYR A 371 0.53 -16.12 -13.12
C TYR A 371 -0.31 -16.97 -14.07
N ALA A 372 -1.63 -16.93 -13.87
CA ALA A 372 -2.58 -17.42 -14.87
C ALA A 372 -3.00 -16.24 -15.75
N ASN A 373 -3.21 -16.48 -17.03
CA ASN A 373 -3.88 -15.50 -17.89
C ASN A 373 -5.39 -15.49 -17.57
N TYR A 374 -5.74 -15.00 -16.36
CA TYR A 374 -7.11 -15.08 -15.83
C TYR A 374 -8.08 -14.18 -16.59
N GLY A 375 -7.65 -13.01 -17.09
CA GLY A 375 -8.49 -12.10 -17.85
C GLY A 375 -9.02 -12.76 -19.12
N ASP A 376 -8.12 -13.31 -19.94
CA ASP A 376 -8.50 -14.03 -21.15
C ASP A 376 -9.24 -15.34 -20.82
N ALA A 377 -8.80 -16.10 -19.81
CA ALA A 377 -9.47 -17.33 -19.43
C ALA A 377 -10.92 -17.11 -18.99
N ILE A 378 -11.18 -16.11 -18.13
CA ILE A 378 -12.55 -15.78 -17.70
C ILE A 378 -13.37 -15.23 -18.87
N GLY A 379 -12.84 -14.25 -19.63
CA GLY A 379 -13.53 -13.66 -20.76
C GLY A 379 -13.91 -14.70 -21.83
N ASN A 380 -13.02 -15.66 -22.09
CA ASN A 380 -13.31 -16.77 -23.01
C ASN A 380 -14.31 -17.78 -22.41
N ALA A 381 -14.24 -18.06 -21.11
CA ALA A 381 -15.21 -18.96 -20.46
C ALA A 381 -16.65 -18.41 -20.49
N LEU A 382 -16.82 -17.09 -20.56
CA LEU A 382 -18.15 -16.47 -20.68
C LEU A 382 -18.71 -16.50 -22.12
N THR A 383 -17.85 -16.60 -23.11
CA THR A 383 -18.23 -16.46 -24.54
C THR A 383 -18.06 -17.74 -25.35
N MET A 384 -17.46 -18.78 -24.75
CA MET A 384 -17.26 -20.06 -25.42
C MET A 384 -18.57 -20.82 -25.52
N ASP A 385 -18.78 -21.49 -26.66
CA ASP A 385 -19.95 -22.31 -26.94
C ASP A 385 -20.09 -23.47 -25.92
N PRO A 386 -21.15 -23.50 -25.10
CA PRO A 386 -21.35 -24.54 -24.10
C PRO A 386 -21.63 -25.94 -24.69
N THR A 387 -21.98 -26.03 -25.97
CA THR A 387 -22.20 -27.33 -26.65
C THR A 387 -20.92 -28.04 -27.04
N GLN A 388 -19.78 -27.38 -26.88
CA GLN A 388 -18.46 -27.92 -27.24
C GLN A 388 -17.73 -28.55 -26.05
N PRO A 389 -17.03 -29.67 -26.24
CA PRO A 389 -16.26 -30.29 -25.17
C PRO A 389 -14.93 -29.55 -24.93
N VAL A 390 -14.36 -29.71 -23.74
CA VAL A 390 -13.02 -29.16 -23.45
C VAL A 390 -11.94 -29.79 -24.36
N ARG A 391 -12.04 -31.09 -24.63
CA ARG A 391 -11.11 -31.83 -25.46
C ARG A 391 -11.83 -32.63 -26.53
N VAL A 392 -11.19 -32.76 -27.69
CA VAL A 392 -11.68 -33.52 -28.83
C VAL A 392 -10.63 -34.57 -29.22
N ASN A 393 -11.09 -35.83 -29.40
CA ASN A 393 -10.21 -36.90 -29.86
C ASN A 393 -10.34 -37.03 -31.37
N ASP A 394 -9.78 -36.07 -32.11
CA ASP A 394 -9.73 -36.04 -33.57
C ASP A 394 -8.38 -35.45 -34.00
N GLU A 395 -7.75 -36.03 -34.99
CA GLU A 395 -6.43 -35.63 -35.53
C GLU A 395 -6.39 -34.15 -35.94
N MET A 396 -7.49 -33.59 -36.39
CA MET A 396 -7.61 -32.19 -36.76
C MET A 396 -7.25 -31.23 -35.57
N TYR A 397 -7.49 -31.66 -34.33
CA TYR A 397 -7.20 -30.85 -33.14
C TYR A 397 -5.80 -31.11 -32.57
N ASN A 398 -4.97 -31.96 -33.19
CA ASN A 398 -3.59 -32.19 -32.78
C ASN A 398 -2.78 -30.90 -32.81
N CYS A 399 -3.05 -30.01 -33.76
CA CYS A 399 -2.43 -28.70 -33.88
C CYS A 399 -2.68 -27.74 -32.69
N VAL A 400 -3.69 -28.01 -31.87
CA VAL A 400 -4.04 -27.28 -30.65
C VAL A 400 -3.98 -28.19 -29.42
N GLY A 401 -3.25 -29.30 -29.47
CA GLY A 401 -3.03 -30.24 -28.37
C GLY A 401 -4.27 -31.00 -27.92
N GLY A 402 -5.21 -31.27 -28.84
CA GLY A 402 -6.46 -31.96 -28.53
C GLY A 402 -7.52 -31.15 -27.77
N TYR A 403 -7.35 -29.87 -27.66
CA TYR A 403 -8.39 -29.00 -27.12
C TYR A 403 -9.35 -28.57 -28.21
N PHE A 404 -10.64 -28.46 -27.89
CA PHE A 404 -11.57 -27.88 -28.86
C PHE A 404 -11.18 -26.42 -29.14
N GLN A 405 -11.13 -26.06 -30.42
CA GLN A 405 -10.88 -24.70 -30.87
C GLN A 405 -11.53 -24.49 -32.23
N TYR A 406 -12.01 -23.30 -32.54
CA TYR A 406 -12.41 -22.97 -33.91
C TYR A 406 -11.17 -22.87 -34.77
N LEU A 407 -11.13 -23.64 -35.83
CA LEU A 407 -9.96 -23.81 -36.70
C LEU A 407 -10.24 -23.29 -38.10
N ASP A 408 -9.27 -22.66 -38.70
CA ASP A 408 -9.20 -22.31 -40.14
C ASP A 408 -8.13 -23.15 -40.83
N ASN A 409 -8.16 -23.16 -42.16
CA ASN A 409 -7.04 -23.68 -42.95
C ASN A 409 -5.78 -22.88 -42.65
N LYS A 410 -4.64 -23.58 -42.67
CA LYS A 410 -3.34 -22.95 -42.50
C LYS A 410 -3.13 -21.95 -43.64
N GLY A 411 -2.82 -20.71 -43.29
CA GLY A 411 -2.42 -19.69 -44.26
C GLY A 411 -0.94 -19.85 -44.68
N ASP A 412 -0.52 -19.10 -45.70
CA ASP A 412 0.84 -19.12 -46.23
C ASP A 412 1.95 -18.70 -45.23
N LYS A 413 1.58 -18.24 -44.09
CA LYS A 413 2.50 -17.71 -43.06
C LYS A 413 3.14 -18.81 -42.18
N ILE A 414 2.65 -20.02 -42.20
CA ILE A 414 3.12 -21.12 -41.34
C ILE A 414 3.73 -22.22 -42.22
N SER A 415 5.01 -22.44 -42.05
CA SER A 415 5.80 -23.31 -42.91
C SER A 415 5.81 -24.79 -42.51
N ASP A 416 5.31 -25.18 -41.32
CA ASP A 416 5.27 -26.58 -40.93
C ASP A 416 4.29 -27.40 -41.80
N PRO A 417 4.77 -28.36 -42.59
CA PRO A 417 3.95 -29.15 -43.47
C PRO A 417 2.99 -30.10 -42.73
N ASN A 418 3.26 -30.38 -41.45
CA ASN A 418 2.43 -31.26 -40.62
C ASN A 418 1.21 -30.54 -40.01
N TRP A 419 1.18 -29.22 -40.10
CA TRP A 419 0.08 -28.41 -39.56
C TRP A 419 -0.85 -27.96 -40.69
N THR A 420 -1.99 -28.60 -40.80
CA THR A 420 -2.99 -28.28 -41.81
C THR A 420 -4.00 -27.25 -41.39
N LYS A 421 -4.13 -27.02 -40.09
CA LYS A 421 -5.09 -26.13 -39.49
C LYS A 421 -4.42 -25.21 -38.46
N MET A 422 -5.00 -24.10 -38.19
CA MET A 422 -4.60 -23.16 -37.15
C MET A 422 -5.81 -22.56 -36.42
N ALA A 423 -5.61 -22.03 -35.22
CA ALA A 423 -6.66 -21.38 -34.49
C ALA A 423 -7.20 -20.19 -35.28
N LYS A 424 -8.52 -20.11 -35.42
CA LYS A 424 -9.22 -18.99 -36.04
C LYS A 424 -9.01 -17.71 -35.21
N SER A 425 -8.78 -16.59 -35.88
CA SER A 425 -8.64 -15.31 -35.24
C SER A 425 -10.03 -14.74 -34.81
N GLN A 426 -10.05 -13.88 -33.80
CA GLN A 426 -11.23 -13.13 -33.35
C GLN A 426 -12.44 -13.99 -32.90
N VAL A 427 -12.20 -15.23 -32.52
CA VAL A 427 -13.19 -16.13 -31.92
C VAL A 427 -12.81 -16.46 -30.49
N PRO A 428 -13.73 -16.96 -29.66
CA PRO A 428 -13.39 -17.47 -28.34
C PRO A 428 -12.33 -18.57 -28.41
N GLN A 429 -11.39 -18.50 -27.50
CA GLN A 429 -10.35 -19.52 -27.36
C GLN A 429 -10.70 -20.45 -26.20
N ASN A 430 -10.31 -21.72 -26.30
CA ASN A 430 -10.52 -22.65 -25.21
C ASN A 430 -9.84 -22.17 -23.91
N PRO A 431 -10.61 -21.81 -22.86
CA PRO A 431 -10.02 -21.18 -21.67
C PRO A 431 -9.15 -22.13 -20.85
N VAL A 432 -9.43 -23.44 -20.92
CA VAL A 432 -8.60 -24.47 -20.25
C VAL A 432 -7.27 -24.63 -20.98
N ALA A 433 -7.29 -24.59 -22.31
CA ALA A 433 -6.07 -24.61 -23.11
C ALA A 433 -5.18 -23.38 -22.84
N LEU A 434 -5.77 -22.18 -22.71
CA LEU A 434 -5.03 -20.97 -22.36
C LEU A 434 -4.30 -21.12 -21.03
N LEU A 435 -4.96 -21.64 -20.00
CA LEU A 435 -4.36 -21.83 -18.67
C LEU A 435 -3.25 -22.89 -18.65
N ASN A 436 -3.36 -23.94 -19.49
CA ASN A 436 -2.41 -25.04 -19.48
C ASN A 436 -1.23 -24.82 -20.44
N ASN A 437 -1.46 -24.18 -21.57
CA ASN A 437 -0.46 -23.97 -22.61
C ASN A 437 0.35 -22.68 -22.43
N GLN A 438 0.00 -21.84 -21.45
CA GLN A 438 0.81 -20.69 -21.04
C GLN A 438 1.35 -20.92 -19.62
N LYS A 439 2.65 -20.68 -19.45
CA LYS A 439 3.33 -20.80 -18.18
C LYS A 439 4.14 -19.53 -17.93
N ILE A 440 3.58 -18.65 -17.11
CA ILE A 440 4.22 -17.40 -16.72
C ILE A 440 4.73 -17.55 -15.29
N ILE A 441 6.06 -17.62 -15.14
CA ILE A 441 6.72 -17.78 -13.84
C ILE A 441 7.56 -16.55 -13.56
N ALA A 442 7.31 -15.89 -12.43
CA ALA A 442 8.14 -14.81 -11.93
C ALA A 442 8.92 -15.23 -10.69
N ASN A 443 10.14 -14.73 -10.57
CA ASN A 443 10.96 -14.79 -9.37
C ASN A 443 11.36 -13.36 -9.03
N THR A 444 11.05 -12.95 -7.80
CA THR A 444 11.31 -11.59 -7.33
C THR A 444 12.12 -11.63 -6.05
N HIS A 445 13.17 -10.85 -5.99
CA HIS A 445 13.95 -10.57 -4.79
C HIS A 445 13.75 -9.09 -4.44
N ASP A 446 13.43 -8.80 -3.20
CA ASP A 446 13.33 -7.42 -2.70
C ASP A 446 14.12 -7.31 -1.39
N ILE A 447 15.02 -6.32 -1.32
CA ILE A 447 15.82 -6.02 -0.16
C ILE A 447 15.60 -4.56 0.18
N SER A 448 15.22 -4.27 1.42
CA SER A 448 15.19 -2.91 1.93
C SER A 448 15.92 -2.80 3.25
N SER A 449 16.61 -1.69 3.47
CA SER A 449 17.25 -1.39 4.73
C SER A 449 17.16 0.10 5.05
N ASN A 450 17.01 0.42 6.32
CA ASN A 450 17.03 1.79 6.82
C ASN A 450 17.87 1.86 8.09
N LEU A 451 18.78 2.81 8.16
CA LEU A 451 19.60 3.14 9.32
C LEU A 451 19.28 4.57 9.73
N GLU A 452 18.76 4.75 10.93
CA GLU A 452 18.47 6.05 11.52
C GLU A 452 19.36 6.24 12.74
N VAL A 453 19.91 7.43 12.89
CA VAL A 453 20.74 7.86 14.00
C VAL A 453 20.13 9.13 14.59
N ASP A 454 19.84 9.12 15.85
CA ASP A 454 19.37 10.25 16.64
C ASP A 454 20.38 10.55 17.73
N TYR A 455 20.89 11.78 17.75
CA TYR A 455 21.87 12.21 18.73
C TYR A 455 21.38 13.45 19.48
N LYS A 456 21.14 13.32 20.79
CA LYS A 456 20.87 14.41 21.71
C LYS A 456 22.19 15.04 22.16
N ILE A 457 22.32 16.35 21.95
CA ILE A 457 23.56 17.04 22.29
C ILE A 457 23.72 17.08 23.80
N HIS A 458 24.85 16.57 24.32
CA HIS A 458 25.17 16.60 25.75
C HIS A 458 25.21 18.02 26.30
N GLY A 459 24.48 18.29 27.38
CA GLY A 459 24.37 19.61 28.00
C GLY A 459 23.43 20.58 27.26
N PHE A 460 22.87 20.15 26.15
CA PHE A 460 21.84 20.88 25.39
C PHE A 460 20.87 19.88 24.77
N GLU A 461 20.22 19.08 25.63
CA GLU A 461 19.40 17.91 25.25
C GLU A 461 18.14 18.28 24.48
N ASP A 462 17.77 19.57 24.46
CA ASP A 462 16.66 20.07 23.63
C ASP A 462 17.00 20.08 22.12
N LEU A 463 18.26 19.99 21.75
CA LEU A 463 18.73 19.93 20.37
C LEU A 463 19.09 18.50 19.98
N HIS A 464 18.38 17.99 19.00
CA HIS A 464 18.62 16.67 18.40
C HIS A 464 19.17 16.80 17.00
N LEU A 465 20.12 15.96 16.65
CA LEU A 465 20.62 15.78 15.29
C LEU A 465 20.20 14.43 14.79
N HIS A 466 19.46 14.44 13.69
CA HIS A 466 18.96 13.24 13.05
C HIS A 466 19.65 13.02 11.71
N ALA A 467 20.07 11.79 11.45
CA ALA A 467 20.55 11.35 10.14
C ALA A 467 19.97 9.99 9.81
N ALA A 468 19.58 9.80 8.57
CA ALA A 468 19.13 8.50 8.11
C ALA A 468 19.61 8.21 6.70
N ILE A 469 19.90 6.96 6.43
CA ILE A 469 20.16 6.43 5.10
C ILE A 469 19.34 5.17 4.90
N GLY A 470 18.57 5.15 3.82
CA GLY A 470 17.74 4.02 3.43
C GLY A 470 18.02 3.61 2.00
N ALA A 471 17.86 2.33 1.72
CA ALA A 471 18.00 1.78 0.38
C ALA A 471 16.98 0.67 0.15
N GLN A 472 16.48 0.58 -1.07
CA GLN A 472 15.68 -0.54 -1.57
C GLN A 472 16.30 -1.04 -2.87
N TYR A 473 16.37 -2.34 -3.04
CA TYR A 473 16.75 -3.01 -4.28
C TYR A 473 15.74 -4.11 -4.60
N THR A 474 15.16 -4.07 -5.78
CA THR A 474 14.22 -5.09 -6.26
C THR A 474 14.74 -5.65 -7.58
N ASP A 475 14.83 -6.97 -7.67
CA ASP A 475 15.16 -7.73 -8.88
C ASP A 475 14.00 -8.67 -9.20
N ALA A 476 13.41 -8.51 -10.37
CA ALA A 476 12.28 -9.32 -10.82
C ALA A 476 12.56 -9.92 -12.18
N LYS A 477 12.47 -11.23 -12.27
CA LYS A 477 12.66 -11.98 -13.51
C LYS A 477 11.44 -12.84 -13.81
N GLN A 478 10.74 -12.53 -14.89
CA GLN A 478 9.58 -13.27 -15.36
C GLN A 478 9.91 -14.03 -16.65
N HIS A 479 9.58 -15.30 -16.65
CA HIS A 479 9.61 -16.14 -17.84
C HIS A 479 8.19 -16.38 -18.34
N ASN A 480 7.98 -16.12 -19.62
CA ASN A 480 6.72 -16.39 -20.31
C ASN A 480 6.96 -17.48 -21.35
N ASP A 481 6.47 -18.68 -21.05
CA ASP A 481 6.59 -19.86 -21.88
C ASP A 481 5.20 -20.23 -22.44
N ILE A 482 5.03 -20.09 -23.74
CA ILE A 482 3.80 -20.42 -24.47
C ILE A 482 4.10 -21.65 -25.31
N ASN A 483 3.38 -22.72 -25.03
CA ASN A 483 3.51 -23.97 -25.73
C ASN A 483 3.08 -23.83 -27.19
N LYS A 484 3.69 -24.62 -28.10
CA LYS A 484 3.39 -24.65 -29.55
C LYS A 484 1.91 -24.94 -29.85
N TYR A 485 1.21 -25.63 -28.97
CA TYR A 485 -0.22 -25.94 -29.12
C TYR A 485 -1.15 -24.82 -28.62
N SER A 486 -0.62 -23.68 -28.18
CA SER A 486 -1.44 -22.58 -27.72
C SER A 486 -2.12 -21.89 -28.90
N SER A 487 -3.45 -21.73 -28.78
CA SER A 487 -4.25 -21.00 -29.77
C SER A 487 -3.93 -19.50 -29.81
N SER A 488 -3.29 -18.96 -28.77
CA SER A 488 -2.91 -17.56 -28.67
C SER A 488 -1.63 -17.18 -29.41
N ASN A 489 -0.92 -18.16 -29.97
CA ASN A 489 0.37 -17.91 -30.60
C ASN A 489 0.51 -18.68 -31.94
N ASN A 490 0.77 -17.94 -33.01
CA ASN A 490 0.91 -18.49 -34.37
C ASN A 490 2.36 -18.80 -34.75
N TYR A 491 3.31 -18.76 -33.77
CA TYR A 491 4.74 -18.96 -34.00
C TYR A 491 5.25 -20.29 -33.44
N PHE A 492 4.38 -21.28 -33.29
CA PHE A 492 4.67 -22.61 -32.72
C PHE A 492 5.23 -22.54 -31.30
N GLY A 493 4.73 -21.59 -30.54
CA GLY A 493 5.14 -21.30 -29.20
C GLY A 493 5.92 -19.99 -29.08
N TRP A 494 6.18 -19.60 -27.84
CA TRP A 494 6.94 -18.40 -27.49
C TRP A 494 7.70 -18.64 -26.21
N TYR A 495 8.95 -18.18 -26.17
CA TYR A 495 9.74 -18.11 -24.97
C TYR A 495 10.16 -16.66 -24.76
N GLY A 496 9.73 -16.06 -23.63
CA GLY A 496 10.06 -14.69 -23.30
C GLY A 496 10.65 -14.59 -21.90
N THR A 497 11.51 -13.62 -21.69
CA THR A 497 12.06 -13.24 -20.40
C THR A 497 11.97 -11.73 -20.27
N ASP A 498 11.29 -11.28 -19.22
CA ASP A 498 11.31 -9.92 -18.73
C ASP A 498 12.16 -9.89 -17.47
N HIS A 499 13.29 -9.23 -17.53
CA HIS A 499 14.18 -9.03 -16.37
C HIS A 499 14.25 -7.56 -16.06
N GLN A 500 13.80 -7.20 -14.88
CA GLN A 500 13.78 -5.81 -14.42
C GLN A 500 14.41 -5.72 -13.04
N TYR A 501 15.28 -4.74 -12.86
CA TYR A 501 15.73 -4.39 -11.53
C TYR A 501 15.62 -2.88 -11.30
N LYS A 502 15.35 -2.51 -10.06
CA LYS A 502 15.33 -1.13 -9.61
C LYS A 502 16.04 -1.00 -8.28
N TYR A 503 16.61 0.17 -8.04
CA TYR A 503 17.05 0.54 -6.71
C TYR A 503 16.73 2.01 -6.41
N SER A 504 16.51 2.28 -5.15
CA SER A 504 16.42 3.64 -4.62
C SER A 504 17.33 3.78 -3.42
N ILE A 505 17.96 4.95 -3.30
CA ILE A 505 18.76 5.32 -2.15
C ILE A 505 18.27 6.69 -1.67
N GLU A 506 17.95 6.78 -0.39
CA GLU A 506 17.51 8.01 0.26
C GLU A 506 18.42 8.32 1.43
N GLY A 507 18.96 9.53 1.44
CA GLY A 507 19.72 10.08 2.56
C GLY A 507 19.04 11.33 3.08
N LYS A 508 18.88 11.48 4.39
CA LYS A 508 18.31 12.67 5.02
C LYS A 508 19.06 13.04 6.30
N ALA A 509 19.17 14.33 6.56
CA ALA A 509 19.71 14.86 7.80
C ALA A 509 18.95 16.12 8.20
N PHE A 510 18.64 16.25 9.50
CA PHE A 510 17.98 17.42 10.03
C PHE A 510 18.35 17.66 11.50
N ALA A 511 18.21 18.90 11.94
CA ALA A 511 18.27 19.29 13.33
C ALA A 511 16.87 19.63 13.84
N GLU A 512 16.56 19.23 15.07
CA GLU A 512 15.31 19.49 15.75
C GLU A 512 15.61 20.10 17.12
N TYR A 513 15.02 21.26 17.39
CA TYR A 513 15.09 21.92 18.68
C TYR A 513 13.69 21.95 19.28
N ALA A 514 13.51 21.30 20.43
CA ALA A 514 12.23 21.21 21.14
C ALA A 514 12.40 21.65 22.58
N HIS A 515 11.69 22.74 22.96
CA HIS A 515 11.78 23.27 24.32
C HIS A 515 10.45 23.85 24.81
N LYS A 516 10.19 23.68 26.09
CA LYS A 516 9.00 24.20 26.77
C LYS A 516 9.33 25.36 27.69
N PHE A 517 8.91 26.57 27.31
CA PHE A 517 9.07 27.81 28.08
C PHE A 517 7.78 28.11 28.82
N GLY A 518 7.57 27.52 29.99
CA GLY A 518 6.35 27.71 30.77
C GLY A 518 5.10 27.21 30.04
N VAL A 519 4.29 28.15 29.50
CA VAL A 519 3.06 27.84 28.74
C VAL A 519 3.29 27.69 27.23
N HIS A 520 4.49 27.97 26.76
CA HIS A 520 4.90 27.95 25.39
C HIS A 520 5.70 26.67 25.15
N ASP A 521 5.29 25.83 24.22
CA ASP A 521 5.98 24.64 23.78
C ASP A 521 6.32 24.82 22.29
N ILE A 522 7.62 24.78 21.95
CA ILE A 522 8.15 25.09 20.63
C ILE A 522 8.98 23.90 20.16
N ASP A 523 8.74 23.49 18.93
CA ASP A 523 9.52 22.49 18.21
C ASP A 523 9.81 23.02 16.81
N ILE A 524 11.09 23.14 16.47
CA ILE A 524 11.57 23.66 15.20
C ILE A 524 12.51 22.62 14.60
N MET A 525 12.25 22.27 13.35
CA MET A 525 13.06 21.33 12.59
C MET A 525 13.48 21.95 11.25
N ALA A 526 14.73 21.73 10.83
CA ALA A 526 15.20 22.09 9.51
C ALA A 526 16.21 21.05 9.00
N GLY A 527 16.16 20.74 7.73
CA GLY A 527 17.03 19.72 7.15
C GLY A 527 17.00 19.62 5.64
N ALA A 528 17.71 18.61 5.16
CA ALA A 528 17.83 18.29 3.74
C ALA A 528 17.65 16.78 3.51
N GLU A 529 17.21 16.44 2.32
CA GLU A 529 17.02 15.06 1.85
C GLU A 529 17.47 14.95 0.40
N GLN A 530 18.06 13.83 0.06
CA GLN A 530 18.36 13.46 -1.32
C GLN A 530 17.88 12.05 -1.59
N SER A 531 17.16 11.87 -2.69
CA SER A 531 16.75 10.55 -3.17
C SER A 531 17.26 10.32 -4.59
N HIS A 532 17.68 9.10 -4.87
CA HIS A 532 18.09 8.66 -6.19
C HIS A 532 17.34 7.39 -6.56
N TYR A 533 16.79 7.35 -7.77
CA TYR A 533 16.01 6.23 -8.30
C TYR A 533 16.63 5.75 -9.60
N HIS A 534 16.73 4.43 -9.73
CA HIS A 534 17.22 3.78 -10.94
C HIS A 534 16.36 2.56 -11.26
N ARG A 535 16.08 2.37 -12.55
CA ARG A 535 15.40 1.19 -13.07
C ARG A 535 16.00 0.77 -14.40
N THR A 536 16.21 -0.52 -14.57
CA THR A 536 16.61 -1.13 -15.84
C THR A 536 15.66 -2.25 -16.19
N THR A 537 15.29 -2.34 -17.46
CA THR A 537 14.41 -3.36 -18.02
C THR A 537 15.11 -4.00 -19.20
N TYR A 538 15.15 -5.32 -19.20
CA TYR A 538 15.59 -6.15 -20.32
C TYR A 538 14.43 -7.06 -20.71
N ASN A 539 13.98 -6.96 -21.94
CA ASN A 539 12.95 -7.84 -22.48
C ASN A 539 13.56 -8.64 -23.63
N PHE A 540 13.50 -9.94 -23.51
CA PHE A 540 13.89 -10.87 -24.55
C PHE A 540 12.72 -11.80 -24.86
N GLY A 541 12.44 -12.04 -26.12
CA GLY A 541 11.42 -13.00 -26.52
C GLY A 541 11.68 -13.57 -27.91
N SER A 542 11.33 -14.82 -28.10
CA SER A 542 11.53 -15.55 -29.33
C SER A 542 10.42 -16.55 -29.57
N GLY A 543 9.92 -16.62 -30.80
CA GLY A 543 9.06 -17.72 -31.26
C GLY A 543 9.87 -19.01 -31.27
N ILE A 544 9.21 -20.13 -30.90
CA ILE A 544 9.80 -21.45 -30.87
C ILE A 544 9.16 -22.25 -31.98
N ASP A 545 9.83 -22.36 -33.11
CA ASP A 545 9.43 -23.21 -34.23
C ASP A 545 10.55 -24.21 -34.55
N GLU A 546 10.31 -25.46 -34.22
CA GLU A 546 11.28 -26.55 -34.49
C GLU A 546 11.58 -26.69 -35.97
N TYR A 547 10.61 -26.46 -36.86
CA TYR A 547 10.80 -26.51 -38.28
C TYR A 547 11.65 -25.34 -38.80
N LEU A 548 11.37 -24.12 -38.37
CA LEU A 548 12.17 -22.94 -38.70
C LEU A 548 13.59 -23.07 -38.13
N ARG A 549 13.72 -23.68 -36.95
CA ARG A 549 15.01 -23.94 -36.31
C ARG A 549 15.87 -24.86 -37.22
N ASP A 550 15.29 -25.95 -37.69
CA ASP A 550 16.03 -26.96 -38.43
C ASP A 550 16.33 -26.55 -39.89
N THR A 551 15.56 -25.60 -40.42
CA THR A 551 15.73 -25.06 -41.78
C THR A 551 16.51 -23.77 -41.87
N ASN A 552 16.83 -23.14 -40.75
CA ASN A 552 17.51 -21.84 -40.70
C ASN A 552 18.98 -22.03 -40.24
N PRO A 553 19.98 -21.92 -41.14
CA PRO A 553 21.38 -22.18 -40.86
C PRO A 553 22.04 -21.15 -39.91
N GLU A 554 21.35 -20.10 -39.51
CA GLU A 554 21.88 -19.05 -38.62
C GLU A 554 21.70 -19.35 -37.13
N LEU A 555 21.28 -20.55 -36.74
CA LEU A 555 21.30 -21.03 -35.38
C LEU A 555 22.70 -21.43 -34.97
N VAL A 556 23.35 -20.57 -34.21
CA VAL A 556 24.69 -20.82 -33.65
C VAL A 556 24.54 -21.15 -32.17
N ASP A 557 25.10 -22.28 -31.72
CA ASP A 557 25.25 -22.69 -30.32
C ASP A 557 23.96 -22.86 -29.51
N GLY A 558 22.87 -23.29 -30.16
CA GLY A 558 21.60 -23.52 -29.46
C GLY A 558 20.84 -22.23 -29.08
N GLU A 559 21.37 -21.07 -29.39
CA GLU A 559 20.67 -19.80 -29.29
C GLU A 559 20.11 -19.39 -30.66
N TRP A 560 18.81 -19.01 -30.63
CA TRP A 560 18.10 -18.60 -31.84
C TRP A 560 18.55 -17.20 -32.29
N ASN A 561 19.24 -17.12 -33.42
CA ASN A 561 19.62 -15.85 -34.01
C ASN A 561 18.58 -15.40 -35.06
N TYR A 562 17.52 -14.75 -34.63
CA TYR A 562 16.46 -14.17 -35.46
C TYR A 562 16.82 -12.83 -36.07
N VAL A 563 18.08 -12.57 -36.37
CA VAL A 563 18.56 -11.26 -36.83
C VAL A 563 17.79 -10.77 -38.05
N ASN A 564 17.26 -11.67 -38.86
CA ASN A 564 16.60 -11.33 -40.11
C ASN A 564 15.06 -11.44 -40.09
N ASN A 565 14.45 -11.88 -38.97
CA ASN A 565 12.98 -11.92 -38.84
C ASN A 565 12.47 -11.31 -37.54
N PRO A 566 12.24 -9.98 -37.49
CA PRO A 566 11.83 -9.26 -36.30
C PRO A 566 10.47 -9.71 -35.74
N GLN A 567 9.64 -10.45 -36.49
CA GLN A 567 8.36 -10.96 -36.02
C GLN A 567 8.52 -12.02 -34.91
N TYR A 568 9.65 -12.70 -34.86
CA TYR A 568 9.91 -13.82 -33.94
C TYR A 568 10.84 -13.45 -32.77
N LYS A 569 11.32 -12.23 -32.72
CA LYS A 569 12.30 -11.78 -31.70
C LYS A 569 11.93 -10.43 -31.13
N ALA A 570 11.94 -10.34 -29.83
CA ALA A 570 11.97 -9.08 -29.10
C ALA A 570 13.23 -9.04 -28.24
N ASN A 571 14.03 -8.01 -28.39
CA ASN A 571 15.21 -7.77 -27.56
C ASN A 571 15.31 -6.25 -27.32
N THR A 572 14.84 -5.81 -26.18
CA THR A 572 14.85 -4.40 -25.84
C THR A 572 15.49 -4.18 -24.48
N MET A 573 16.22 -3.09 -24.37
CA MET A 573 16.74 -2.58 -23.11
C MET A 573 16.24 -1.17 -22.91
N TRP A 574 15.74 -0.89 -21.71
CA TRP A 574 15.34 0.44 -21.32
C TRP A 574 15.89 0.75 -19.92
N MET A 575 16.33 2.00 -19.72
CA MET A 575 16.88 2.46 -18.47
C MET A 575 16.29 3.82 -18.11
N SER A 576 16.01 4.00 -16.84
CA SER A 576 15.50 5.24 -16.26
C SER A 576 16.28 5.56 -14.99
N HIS A 577 16.62 6.83 -14.78
CA HIS A 577 17.20 7.29 -13.55
C HIS A 577 16.83 8.75 -13.27
N ASN A 578 16.49 9.05 -12.06
CA ASN A 578 16.21 10.41 -11.63
C ASN A 578 16.65 10.64 -10.19
N SER A 579 16.78 11.91 -9.85
CA SER A 579 17.19 12.35 -8.51
C SER A 579 16.29 13.48 -8.04
N LEU A 580 16.03 13.49 -6.74
CA LEU A 580 15.30 14.53 -6.03
C LEU A 580 16.16 15.04 -4.89
N VAL A 581 16.36 16.36 -4.81
CA VAL A 581 17.01 17.05 -3.72
C VAL A 581 16.01 17.96 -3.04
N SER A 582 15.94 17.93 -1.73
CA SER A 582 14.89 18.63 -0.99
C SER A 582 15.48 19.35 0.22
N TYR A 583 14.97 20.55 0.48
CA TYR A 583 15.20 21.29 1.73
C TYR A 583 13.86 21.50 2.42
N PHE A 584 13.82 21.31 3.71
CA PHE A 584 12.58 21.41 4.46
C PHE A 584 12.76 22.03 5.84
N GLY A 585 11.70 22.65 6.33
CA GLY A 585 11.60 23.14 7.69
C GLY A 585 10.18 22.98 8.21
N ARG A 586 10.05 22.74 9.52
CA ARG A 586 8.79 22.68 10.23
C ARG A 586 8.89 23.44 11.53
N PHE A 587 7.85 24.16 11.85
CA PHE A 587 7.66 24.88 13.10
C PHE A 587 6.36 24.42 13.73
N ASN A 588 6.44 23.86 14.94
CA ASN A 588 5.30 23.51 15.76
C ASN A 588 5.29 24.43 16.99
N TYR A 589 4.14 24.97 17.32
CA TYR A 589 3.95 25.80 18.48
C TYR A 589 2.68 25.42 19.23
N ASN A 590 2.80 25.13 20.52
CA ASN A 590 1.67 24.81 21.37
C ASN A 590 1.63 25.86 22.51
N LEU A 591 0.55 26.63 22.54
CA LEU A 591 0.30 27.66 23.56
C LEU A 591 -0.72 27.14 24.56
N MET A 592 -0.31 27.06 25.85
CA MET A 592 -1.16 26.69 26.98
C MET A 592 -1.83 25.32 26.88
N ASP A 593 -1.32 24.44 26.02
CA ASP A 593 -1.98 23.19 25.63
C ASP A 593 -3.42 23.39 25.09
N ARG A 594 -3.66 24.53 24.40
CA ARG A 594 -4.96 24.91 23.82
C ARG A 594 -4.89 25.25 22.36
N TYR A 595 -3.91 26.05 21.96
CA TYR A 595 -3.74 26.56 20.62
C TYR A 595 -2.48 25.96 20.02
N LEU A 596 -2.64 25.15 18.99
CA LEU A 596 -1.54 24.50 18.30
C LEU A 596 -1.42 25.08 16.90
N LEU A 597 -0.21 25.44 16.50
CA LEU A 597 0.11 25.93 15.15
C LEU A 597 1.24 25.06 14.59
N THR A 598 1.07 24.59 13.38
CA THR A 598 2.13 23.94 12.60
C THR A 598 2.32 24.71 11.31
N ALA A 599 3.55 25.04 10.95
CA ALA A 599 3.93 25.58 9.67
C ALA A 599 5.05 24.73 9.06
N THR A 600 4.92 24.36 7.81
CA THR A 600 5.90 23.55 7.06
C THR A 600 6.24 24.22 5.76
N PHE A 601 7.49 24.25 5.41
CA PHE A 601 7.96 24.68 4.12
C PHE A 601 8.93 23.64 3.55
N ARG A 602 8.71 23.28 2.29
CA ARG A 602 9.58 22.34 1.56
C ARG A 602 9.85 22.86 0.15
N ALA A 603 11.09 22.74 -0.28
CA ALA A 603 11.54 23.01 -1.64
C ALA A 603 12.13 21.73 -2.22
N ASP A 604 11.56 21.22 -3.32
CA ASP A 604 11.99 20.00 -4.02
C ASP A 604 12.57 20.36 -5.39
N GLY A 605 13.80 19.90 -5.66
CA GLY A 605 14.50 20.06 -6.93
C GLY A 605 14.63 18.72 -7.65
N SER A 606 14.02 18.57 -8.84
CA SER A 606 14.00 17.31 -9.60
C SER A 606 14.82 17.38 -10.87
N SER A 607 15.52 16.28 -11.16
CA SER A 607 16.27 16.11 -12.42
C SER A 607 15.36 15.86 -13.64
N ARG A 608 14.06 15.65 -13.46
CA ARG A 608 13.07 15.47 -14.54
C ARG A 608 12.74 16.74 -15.29
N PHE A 609 13.08 17.90 -14.73
CA PHE A 609 12.82 19.20 -15.31
C PHE A 609 14.10 19.88 -15.78
N ARG A 610 14.00 20.71 -16.79
CA ARG A 610 15.12 21.54 -17.27
C ARG A 610 15.54 22.58 -16.23
N ASP A 611 16.69 23.18 -16.44
CA ASP A 611 17.14 24.32 -15.64
C ASP A 611 16.14 25.47 -15.68
N GLY A 612 15.91 26.10 -14.53
CA GLY A 612 14.89 27.11 -14.33
C GLY A 612 13.47 26.58 -14.00
N LYS A 613 13.21 25.27 -14.16
CA LYS A 613 11.92 24.62 -13.83
C LYS A 613 12.06 23.53 -12.76
N LYS A 614 13.28 23.21 -12.31
CA LYS A 614 13.56 22.09 -11.38
C LYS A 614 12.90 22.22 -10.02
N TRP A 615 12.76 23.44 -9.51
CA TRP A 615 12.32 23.66 -8.14
C TRP A 615 10.82 23.87 -8.01
N GLY A 616 10.19 23.06 -7.16
CA GLY A 616 8.85 23.22 -6.63
C GLY A 616 8.87 23.65 -5.17
N TYR A 617 7.94 24.52 -4.78
CA TYR A 617 7.85 25.07 -3.42
C TYR A 617 6.49 24.70 -2.82
N PHE A 618 6.50 24.11 -1.65
CA PHE A 618 5.34 23.48 -1.03
C PHE A 618 5.15 23.97 0.41
N PRO A 619 4.54 25.15 0.63
CA PRO A 619 4.18 25.65 1.95
C PRO A 619 2.93 24.96 2.48
N ALA A 620 2.85 24.82 3.79
CA ALA A 620 1.64 24.38 4.50
C ALA A 620 1.53 24.99 5.89
N ALA A 621 0.31 25.18 6.35
CA ALA A 621 0.01 25.66 7.70
C ALA A 621 -1.23 24.94 8.25
N ALA A 622 -1.21 24.66 9.53
CA ALA A 622 -2.36 24.10 10.25
C ALA A 622 -2.51 24.71 11.62
N PHE A 623 -3.75 24.87 12.04
CA PHE A 623 -4.13 25.37 13.36
C PHE A 623 -5.08 24.37 14.02
N ALA A 624 -4.86 24.10 15.31
CA ALA A 624 -5.82 23.35 16.10
C ALA A 624 -6.12 24.05 17.41
N TRP A 625 -7.40 24.00 17.81
CA TRP A 625 -7.89 24.56 19.06
C TRP A 625 -8.49 23.43 19.91
N LYS A 626 -7.84 23.12 21.04
CA LYS A 626 -8.34 22.18 22.05
C LYS A 626 -9.36 22.89 22.94
N ILE A 627 -10.59 22.88 22.51
CA ILE A 627 -11.71 23.61 23.16
C ILE A 627 -12.00 23.03 24.56
N ASN A 628 -11.80 21.73 24.73
CA ASN A 628 -11.98 21.06 26.02
C ASN A 628 -11.01 21.57 27.12
N ASN A 629 -9.87 22.18 26.77
CA ASN A 629 -8.91 22.72 27.70
C ASN A 629 -9.23 24.20 28.11
N GLU A 630 -10.28 24.77 27.53
CA GLU A 630 -10.72 26.12 27.88
C GLU A 630 -11.39 26.17 29.27
N SER A 631 -11.28 27.34 29.92
CA SER A 631 -11.79 27.52 31.26
C SER A 631 -13.29 27.26 31.39
N PHE A 632 -14.07 27.55 30.36
CA PHE A 632 -15.52 27.35 30.32
C PHE A 632 -15.95 25.87 30.12
N LEU A 633 -15.06 24.97 29.72
CA LEU A 633 -15.31 23.54 29.60
C LEU A 633 -14.55 22.68 30.61
N LYS A 634 -13.64 23.25 31.38
CA LYS A 634 -12.75 22.54 32.31
C LYS A 634 -13.47 21.67 33.34
N ASP A 635 -14.69 22.06 33.72
CA ASP A 635 -15.50 21.34 34.71
C ASP A 635 -16.45 20.31 34.07
N VAL A 636 -16.49 20.21 32.74
CA VAL A 636 -17.35 19.29 32.00
C VAL A 636 -16.63 17.95 31.83
N LYS A 637 -16.70 17.10 32.85
CA LYS A 637 -15.92 15.86 32.96
C LYS A 637 -16.30 14.74 31.96
N TRP A 638 -17.43 14.86 31.28
CA TRP A 638 -17.88 13.85 30.34
C TRP A 638 -17.32 14.07 28.93
N ILE A 639 -16.76 15.23 28.63
CA ILE A 639 -16.05 15.52 27.37
C ILE A 639 -14.56 15.26 27.61
N ASP A 640 -14.01 14.28 26.90
CA ASP A 640 -12.59 13.94 26.97
C ASP A 640 -11.77 14.74 25.97
N GLU A 641 -12.32 14.99 24.77
CA GLU A 641 -11.72 15.78 23.71
C GLU A 641 -12.79 16.54 22.93
N LEU A 642 -12.53 17.80 22.69
CA LEU A 642 -13.24 18.63 21.72
C LEU A 642 -12.23 19.54 21.07
N LYS A 643 -11.87 19.26 19.81
CA LYS A 643 -10.80 19.94 19.10
C LYS A 643 -11.24 20.34 17.69
N LEU A 644 -11.08 21.61 17.37
CA LEU A 644 -11.25 22.15 16.02
C LEU A 644 -9.90 22.15 15.30
N ARG A 645 -9.87 21.74 14.04
CA ARG A 645 -8.69 21.72 13.18
C ARG A 645 -8.96 22.48 11.88
N LEU A 646 -7.99 23.30 11.46
CA LEU A 646 -7.99 24.00 10.20
C LEU A 646 -6.63 23.79 9.54
N GLY A 647 -6.62 23.41 8.29
CA GLY A 647 -5.41 23.13 7.53
C GLY A 647 -5.44 23.68 6.12
N TRP A 648 -4.31 24.17 5.67
CA TRP A 648 -4.05 24.58 4.30
C TRP A 648 -2.65 24.13 3.91
N GLY A 649 -2.47 23.71 2.66
CA GLY A 649 -1.13 23.41 2.17
C GLY A 649 -1.10 23.09 0.69
N MET A 650 0.11 23.14 0.15
CA MET A 650 0.43 22.76 -1.22
C MET A 650 1.34 21.55 -1.24
N THR A 651 1.10 20.65 -2.18
CA THR A 651 1.98 19.53 -2.52
C THR A 651 2.18 19.48 -4.02
N GLY A 652 3.23 18.82 -4.48
CA GLY A 652 3.51 18.68 -5.90
C GLY A 652 3.49 17.24 -6.37
N GLN A 653 3.53 17.04 -7.68
CA GLN A 653 3.71 15.73 -8.29
C GLN A 653 4.50 15.83 -9.59
N GLN A 654 5.33 14.83 -9.87
CA GLN A 654 6.13 14.70 -11.09
C GLN A 654 6.03 13.29 -11.71
N ASN A 655 5.29 12.37 -11.07
CA ASN A 655 5.09 11.03 -11.61
C ASN A 655 4.31 11.12 -12.93
N GLY A 656 4.68 10.32 -13.91
CA GLY A 656 4.12 10.44 -15.27
C GLY A 656 4.94 11.29 -16.22
N ILE A 657 6.03 11.91 -15.76
CA ILE A 657 7.04 12.55 -16.62
C ILE A 657 8.21 11.60 -16.77
N ASP A 658 8.53 11.24 -18.00
CA ASP A 658 9.71 10.44 -18.31
C ASP A 658 11.00 11.21 -18.03
N ASP A 659 12.04 10.50 -17.65
CA ASP A 659 13.35 11.09 -17.42
C ASP A 659 13.88 11.71 -18.71
N PHE A 660 14.40 12.94 -18.60
CA PHE A 660 14.92 13.73 -19.74
C PHE A 660 13.89 14.03 -20.84
N TYR A 661 12.58 14.07 -20.52
CA TYR A 661 11.55 14.43 -21.51
C TYR A 661 11.67 15.90 -22.02
N TYR A 662 12.43 16.72 -21.33
CA TYR A 662 12.71 18.10 -21.68
C TYR A 662 13.79 18.28 -22.78
N THR A 663 14.42 17.18 -23.24
CA THR A 663 15.48 17.21 -24.25
C THR A 663 15.15 16.23 -25.39
N PRO A 664 15.43 16.58 -26.64
CA PRO A 664 15.22 15.66 -27.75
C PRO A 664 16.17 14.47 -27.63
N LYS A 665 15.62 13.27 -27.83
CA LYS A 665 16.35 12.02 -27.94
C LYS A 665 16.22 11.52 -29.37
N TYR A 666 17.10 10.61 -29.80
CA TYR A 666 17.01 9.97 -31.08
C TYR A 666 16.64 8.48 -30.90
N THR A 667 15.77 7.99 -31.76
CA THR A 667 15.43 6.57 -31.85
C THR A 667 15.73 6.07 -33.25
N ILE A 668 16.09 4.79 -33.34
CA ILE A 668 16.24 4.13 -34.63
C ILE A 668 14.85 4.02 -35.27
N SER A 669 14.73 4.36 -36.54
CA SER A 669 13.51 4.20 -37.31
C SER A 669 13.08 2.74 -37.41
N ASP A 670 11.78 2.53 -37.68
CA ASP A 670 11.23 1.21 -37.92
C ASP A 670 12.02 0.48 -39.02
N THR A 671 12.11 -0.84 -38.90
CA THR A 671 12.79 -1.68 -39.91
C THR A 671 12.19 -1.59 -41.31
N TYR A 672 10.95 -1.12 -41.43
CA TYR A 672 10.30 -0.83 -42.72
C TYR A 672 10.54 0.61 -43.20
N ALA A 673 11.09 1.50 -42.37
CA ALA A 673 11.45 2.88 -42.72
C ALA A 673 12.98 3.01 -42.87
N GLN A 674 13.52 2.37 -43.92
CA GLN A 674 14.96 2.36 -44.23
C GLN A 674 15.26 3.27 -45.43
N TYR A 675 16.42 3.87 -45.42
CA TYR A 675 16.93 4.64 -46.55
C TYR A 675 17.76 3.75 -47.45
N PRO A 676 17.39 3.55 -48.74
CA PRO A 676 18.18 2.78 -49.69
C PRO A 676 19.39 3.59 -50.18
N PHE A 677 20.59 3.06 -49.98
CA PHE A 677 21.82 3.62 -50.57
C PHE A 677 22.47 2.53 -51.40
N GLY A 678 22.25 2.62 -52.71
CA GLY A 678 22.56 1.53 -53.63
C GLY A 678 21.69 0.31 -53.38
N ASN A 679 22.29 -0.82 -53.17
CA ASN A 679 21.60 -2.09 -52.82
C ASN A 679 21.55 -2.34 -51.29
N THR A 680 22.00 -1.37 -50.47
CA THR A 680 22.02 -1.50 -49.02
C THR A 680 20.97 -0.59 -48.38
N TYR A 681 20.19 -1.13 -47.49
CA TYR A 681 19.17 -0.39 -46.74
C TYR A 681 19.70 -0.03 -45.38
N TYR A 682 19.66 1.23 -45.04
CA TYR A 682 20.13 1.79 -43.76
C TYR A 682 18.94 2.25 -42.91
N GLN A 683 18.88 1.80 -41.69
CA GLN A 683 17.96 2.38 -40.70
C GLN A 683 18.43 3.78 -40.35
N THR A 684 17.52 4.73 -40.42
CA THR A 684 17.78 6.12 -40.07
C THR A 684 17.44 6.37 -38.60
N MET A 685 18.07 7.34 -37.98
CA MET A 685 17.67 7.85 -36.66
C MET A 685 16.71 8.99 -36.84
N ARG A 686 15.64 9.01 -36.02
CA ARG A 686 14.71 10.14 -35.95
C ARG A 686 14.68 10.72 -34.55
N PRO A 687 14.53 12.05 -34.37
CA PRO A 687 14.34 12.65 -33.07
C PRO A 687 12.97 12.22 -32.49
N THR A 688 12.91 12.14 -31.16
CA THR A 688 11.66 11.89 -30.43
C THR A 688 11.05 13.21 -29.96
N LYS A 689 9.75 13.20 -29.75
CA LYS A 689 9.04 14.34 -29.15
C LYS A 689 9.61 14.70 -27.77
N TYR A 690 9.65 15.98 -27.43
CA TYR A 690 10.14 16.49 -26.17
C TYR A 690 9.41 17.77 -25.77
N ASN A 691 9.34 18.06 -24.47
CA ASN A 691 8.76 19.28 -23.96
C ASN A 691 9.64 19.91 -22.88
N PRO A 692 10.35 21.02 -23.19
CA PRO A 692 11.20 21.69 -22.22
C PRO A 692 10.40 22.52 -21.19
N ASP A 693 9.12 22.75 -21.40
CA ASP A 693 8.30 23.64 -20.57
C ASP A 693 7.49 22.93 -19.48
N LEU A 694 7.68 21.61 -19.37
CA LEU A 694 7.06 20.83 -18.30
C LEU A 694 7.41 21.37 -16.92
N THR A 695 6.42 21.39 -16.05
CA THR A 695 6.51 21.81 -14.65
C THR A 695 5.76 20.83 -13.74
N TRP A 696 5.86 21.05 -12.45
CA TRP A 696 5.16 20.30 -11.42
C TRP A 696 3.65 20.42 -11.54
N GLU A 697 2.91 19.33 -11.40
CA GLU A 697 1.51 19.42 -10.98
C GLU A 697 1.48 19.93 -9.54
N LYS A 698 0.54 20.82 -9.21
CA LYS A 698 0.41 21.45 -7.89
C LYS A 698 -0.98 21.19 -7.34
N THR A 699 -1.01 20.58 -6.15
CA THR A 699 -2.26 20.32 -5.43
C THR A 699 -2.34 21.21 -4.21
N THR A 700 -3.36 22.09 -4.18
CA THR A 700 -3.71 22.92 -3.02
C THR A 700 -4.87 22.28 -2.28
N THR A 701 -4.75 22.13 -0.97
CA THR A 701 -5.79 21.52 -0.13
C THR A 701 -6.17 22.46 1.01
N TYR A 702 -7.47 22.61 1.24
CA TYR A 702 -8.07 23.22 2.44
C TYR A 702 -8.81 22.13 3.21
N ASN A 703 -8.64 22.08 4.52
CA ASN A 703 -9.28 21.08 5.38
C ASN A 703 -9.79 21.73 6.65
N GLY A 704 -11.02 21.39 7.05
CA GLY A 704 -11.58 21.75 8.35
C GLY A 704 -12.09 20.50 9.05
N GLY A 705 -11.76 20.31 10.32
CA GLY A 705 -12.15 19.10 11.06
C GLY A 705 -12.53 19.37 12.50
N LEU A 706 -13.40 18.51 13.04
CA LEU A 706 -13.80 18.50 14.43
C LEU A 706 -13.57 17.10 15.00
N ASP A 707 -12.77 17.03 16.07
CA ASP A 707 -12.57 15.79 16.84
C ASP A 707 -13.34 15.90 18.15
N PHE A 708 -14.12 14.88 18.46
CA PHE A 708 -14.91 14.78 19.68
C PHE A 708 -14.74 13.39 20.30
N THR A 709 -14.48 13.36 21.60
CA THR A 709 -14.46 12.12 22.39
C THR A 709 -15.10 12.37 23.74
N ALA A 710 -15.86 11.42 24.24
CA ALA A 710 -16.63 11.56 25.47
C ALA A 710 -16.73 10.25 26.25
N LEU A 711 -17.07 10.38 27.56
CA LEU A 711 -17.34 9.28 28.48
C LEU A 711 -16.16 8.31 28.62
N ASN A 712 -14.96 8.84 28.85
CA ASN A 712 -13.70 8.09 28.94
C ASN A 712 -13.42 7.26 27.65
N GLY A 713 -13.59 7.89 26.49
CA GLY A 713 -13.36 7.26 25.19
C GLY A 713 -14.42 6.26 24.74
N ARG A 714 -15.59 6.22 25.40
CA ARG A 714 -16.69 5.33 25.01
C ARG A 714 -17.40 5.76 23.74
N PHE A 715 -17.42 7.05 23.46
CA PHE A 715 -18.01 7.62 22.25
C PHE A 715 -17.03 8.62 21.65
N GLY A 716 -16.82 8.54 20.38
CA GLY A 716 -15.99 9.47 19.64
C GLY A 716 -16.40 9.61 18.20
N PHE A 717 -16.17 10.78 17.62
CA PHE A 717 -16.29 10.99 16.19
C PHE A 717 -15.26 12.01 15.73
N ASN A 718 -14.87 11.87 14.46
CA ASN A 718 -14.07 12.83 13.72
C ASN A 718 -14.84 13.17 12.45
N ILE A 719 -15.07 14.46 12.20
CA ILE A 719 -15.68 14.97 10.97
C ILE A 719 -14.65 15.84 10.29
N ASP A 720 -14.36 15.57 9.01
CA ASP A 720 -13.50 16.40 8.17
C ASP A 720 -14.26 16.84 6.92
N GLY A 721 -14.20 18.13 6.58
CA GLY A 721 -14.59 18.66 5.29
C GLY A 721 -13.35 19.15 4.56
N TYR A 722 -13.25 18.87 3.27
CA TYR A 722 -12.08 19.24 2.48
C TYR A 722 -12.45 19.76 1.08
N TYR A 723 -11.58 20.62 0.57
CA TYR A 723 -11.53 21.05 -0.82
C TYR A 723 -10.09 20.95 -1.31
N ARG A 724 -9.91 20.32 -2.46
CA ARG A 724 -8.61 20.04 -3.07
C ARG A 724 -8.65 20.38 -4.54
N LYS A 725 -7.75 21.25 -5.01
CA LYS A 725 -7.59 21.62 -6.41
C LYS A 725 -6.19 21.28 -6.89
N THR A 726 -6.09 20.51 -7.96
CA THR A 726 -4.83 20.25 -8.65
C THR A 726 -4.82 21.03 -9.95
N THR A 727 -3.79 21.82 -10.14
CA THR A 727 -3.54 22.66 -11.34
C THR A 727 -2.27 22.18 -12.06
N ASP A 728 -2.05 22.69 -13.24
CA ASP A 728 -0.92 22.28 -14.09
C ASP A 728 -0.92 20.77 -14.37
N LEU A 729 -2.10 20.16 -14.54
CA LEU A 729 -2.25 18.73 -14.79
C LEU A 729 -1.50 18.28 -16.03
N LEU A 730 -0.81 17.16 -15.89
CA LEU A 730 -0.14 16.50 -17.01
C LEU A 730 -1.16 15.75 -17.87
N ALA A 731 -1.23 16.09 -19.14
CA ALA A 731 -2.02 15.33 -20.11
C ALA A 731 -1.30 15.24 -21.46
N THR A 732 -1.49 14.10 -22.14
CA THR A 732 -1.00 13.91 -23.49
C THR A 732 -2.06 14.42 -24.46
N VAL A 733 -1.72 15.43 -25.24
CA VAL A 733 -2.62 16.09 -26.20
C VAL A 733 -2.10 16.03 -27.62
N SER A 734 -3.00 16.03 -28.58
CA SER A 734 -2.64 16.15 -29.99
C SER A 734 -2.07 17.53 -30.26
N ILE A 735 -1.06 17.59 -31.09
CA ILE A 735 -0.39 18.82 -31.51
C ILE A 735 -0.43 18.97 -33.04
N ALA A 736 -0.35 20.19 -33.51
CA ALA A 736 -0.30 20.48 -34.96
C ALA A 736 0.94 19.82 -35.58
N GLY A 737 0.76 19.20 -36.74
CA GLY A 737 1.85 18.59 -37.47
C GLY A 737 2.98 19.59 -37.76
N GLY A 738 4.24 19.15 -37.54
CA GLY A 738 5.42 19.96 -37.76
C GLY A 738 5.84 20.85 -36.57
N THR A 739 5.05 20.93 -35.51
CA THR A 739 5.39 21.72 -34.30
C THR A 739 6.32 20.97 -33.33
N ASN A 740 6.40 19.65 -33.46
CA ASN A 740 7.29 18.77 -32.71
C ASN A 740 7.52 17.46 -33.49
N PHE A 741 8.31 16.53 -32.96
CA PHE A 741 8.65 15.25 -33.61
C PHE A 741 7.64 14.12 -33.30
N GLY A 742 6.38 14.45 -33.17
CA GLY A 742 5.27 13.53 -32.94
C GLY A 742 3.94 14.22 -33.20
N ASP A 743 2.86 13.44 -33.12
CA ASP A 743 1.47 13.89 -33.28
C ASP A 743 0.79 14.26 -31.96
N ASN A 744 1.45 13.95 -30.87
CA ASN A 744 0.98 14.25 -29.51
C ASN A 744 2.14 14.62 -28.59
N LEU A 745 1.84 15.36 -27.52
CA LEU A 745 2.83 15.87 -26.59
C LEU A 745 2.28 15.88 -25.16
N LEU A 746 3.11 15.52 -24.19
CA LEU A 746 2.79 15.70 -22.77
C LEU A 746 2.93 17.19 -22.42
N LYS A 747 1.90 17.77 -21.82
CA LYS A 747 1.84 19.18 -21.40
C LYS A 747 1.16 19.34 -20.05
N ASN A 748 1.39 20.47 -19.40
CA ASN A 748 0.65 20.91 -18.23
C ASN A 748 -0.53 21.78 -18.70
N ILE A 749 -1.76 21.22 -18.71
CA ILE A 749 -2.89 21.87 -19.43
C ILE A 749 -4.24 21.77 -18.74
N GLY A 750 -4.31 21.35 -17.49
CA GLY A 750 -5.62 21.15 -16.91
C GLY A 750 -5.69 21.41 -15.40
N ALA A 751 -6.91 21.36 -14.90
CA ALA A 751 -7.20 21.37 -13.47
C ALA A 751 -8.30 20.41 -13.12
N VAL A 752 -8.19 19.79 -11.93
CA VAL A 752 -9.20 18.91 -11.34
C VAL A 752 -9.48 19.33 -9.90
N GLU A 753 -10.73 19.25 -9.52
CA GLU A 753 -11.19 19.54 -8.16
C GLU A 753 -11.76 18.28 -7.51
N ASN A 754 -11.50 18.15 -6.20
CA ASN A 754 -12.12 17.17 -5.33
C ASN A 754 -12.60 17.88 -4.06
N TYR A 755 -13.84 17.64 -3.67
CA TYR A 755 -14.34 18.10 -2.38
C TYR A 755 -15.22 17.04 -1.75
N GLY A 756 -15.27 17.03 -0.42
CA GLY A 756 -16.00 15.97 0.26
C GLY A 756 -16.06 16.15 1.76
N VAL A 757 -16.80 15.21 2.36
CA VAL A 757 -16.99 15.10 3.80
C VAL A 757 -16.68 13.68 4.25
N GLU A 758 -15.94 13.56 5.34
CA GLU A 758 -15.56 12.31 5.98
C GLU A 758 -16.08 12.29 7.42
N LEU A 759 -16.64 11.17 7.84
CA LEU A 759 -17.04 10.92 9.23
C LEU A 759 -16.45 9.57 9.67
N ALA A 760 -15.70 9.58 10.75
CA ALA A 760 -15.33 8.39 11.49
C ALA A 760 -15.99 8.42 12.85
N PHE A 761 -16.75 7.39 13.19
CA PHE A 761 -17.46 7.24 14.45
C PHE A 761 -17.02 5.96 15.14
N ASN A 762 -16.73 6.05 16.41
CA ASN A 762 -16.41 4.90 17.26
C ASN A 762 -17.24 4.95 18.56
N ALA A 763 -17.75 3.81 18.97
CA ALA A 763 -18.54 3.69 20.17
C ALA A 763 -18.30 2.36 20.88
N LYS A 764 -18.33 2.40 22.21
CA LYS A 764 -18.43 1.23 23.07
C LYS A 764 -19.74 1.31 23.87
N PRO A 765 -20.90 0.97 23.23
CA PRO A 765 -22.21 1.15 23.84
C PRO A 765 -22.36 0.38 25.14
N ILE A 766 -21.79 -0.83 25.19
CA ILE A 766 -21.83 -1.70 26.36
C ILE A 766 -20.40 -2.04 26.77
N VAL A 767 -20.07 -1.69 28.01
CA VAL A 767 -18.82 -2.05 28.66
C VAL A 767 -19.16 -2.57 30.05
N THR A 768 -19.05 -3.87 30.25
CA THR A 768 -19.21 -4.52 31.54
C THR A 768 -17.96 -5.34 31.85
N LYS A 769 -17.88 -5.94 33.03
CA LYS A 769 -16.78 -6.80 33.43
C LYS A 769 -16.51 -7.96 32.45
N ASP A 770 -17.58 -8.60 31.97
CA ASP A 770 -17.50 -9.80 31.15
C ASP A 770 -17.81 -9.56 29.66
N PHE A 771 -18.39 -8.39 29.30
CA PHE A 771 -18.88 -8.14 27.96
C PHE A 771 -18.55 -6.70 27.50
N VAL A 772 -17.90 -6.61 26.32
CA VAL A 772 -17.65 -5.35 25.62
C VAL A 772 -18.23 -5.44 24.21
N TRP A 773 -19.02 -4.44 23.85
CA TRP A 773 -19.44 -4.22 22.47
C TRP A 773 -18.75 -2.99 21.91
N ASP A 774 -17.93 -3.16 20.85
CA ASP A 774 -17.20 -2.12 20.15
C ASP A 774 -17.75 -1.96 18.73
N VAL A 775 -18.01 -0.74 18.31
CA VAL A 775 -18.54 -0.39 16.98
C VAL A 775 -17.71 0.74 16.39
N THR A 776 -17.23 0.55 15.18
CA THR A 776 -16.57 1.58 14.38
C THR A 776 -17.31 1.74 13.05
N TYR A 777 -17.68 2.96 12.71
CA TYR A 777 -18.32 3.31 11.44
C TYR A 777 -17.56 4.43 10.74
N ASN A 778 -17.27 4.23 9.47
CA ASN A 778 -16.59 5.19 8.62
C ASN A 778 -17.44 5.46 7.39
N VAL A 779 -17.59 6.72 7.02
CA VAL A 779 -18.21 7.12 5.76
C VAL A 779 -17.46 8.29 5.17
N GLY A 780 -17.25 8.27 3.87
CA GLY A 780 -16.69 9.36 3.09
C GLY A 780 -17.51 9.57 1.83
N TRP A 781 -17.89 10.81 1.58
CA TRP A 781 -18.46 11.25 0.32
C TRP A 781 -17.44 12.13 -0.38
N ASN A 782 -17.22 11.91 -1.68
CA ASN A 782 -16.30 12.67 -2.52
C ASN A 782 -16.95 13.03 -3.84
N HIS A 783 -16.80 14.28 -4.26
CA HIS A 783 -17.11 14.73 -5.60
C HIS A 783 -15.81 15.06 -6.34
N ASN A 784 -15.69 14.62 -7.59
CA ASN A 784 -14.54 14.85 -8.48
C ASN A 784 -15.01 15.49 -9.77
N GLU A 785 -14.31 16.54 -10.24
CA GLU A 785 -14.65 17.24 -11.46
C GLU A 785 -13.40 17.80 -12.15
N ILE A 786 -13.32 17.67 -13.45
CA ILE A 786 -12.31 18.33 -14.30
C ILE A 786 -12.81 19.74 -14.59
N THR A 787 -12.10 20.76 -14.11
CA THR A 787 -12.51 22.16 -14.26
C THR A 787 -11.87 22.86 -15.45
N GLU A 788 -10.69 22.38 -15.89
CA GLU A 788 -9.96 22.93 -17.01
C GLU A 788 -9.26 21.82 -17.80
N LEU A 789 -9.27 21.92 -19.14
CA LEU A 789 -8.54 20.99 -20.01
C LEU A 789 -8.29 21.66 -21.37
N GLU A 790 -7.09 22.15 -21.60
CA GLU A 790 -6.72 22.85 -22.85
C GLU A 790 -6.14 21.86 -23.87
N THR A 791 -6.99 21.23 -24.67
CA THR A 791 -6.60 20.25 -25.70
C THR A 791 -6.52 20.83 -27.12
N GLY A 792 -6.81 22.11 -27.28
CA GLY A 792 -6.82 22.82 -28.54
C GLY A 792 -8.19 22.85 -29.21
N SER A 793 -8.66 21.80 -29.83
CA SER A 793 -9.95 21.77 -30.57
C SER A 793 -11.10 21.10 -29.82
N GLN A 794 -10.83 20.39 -28.74
CA GLN A 794 -11.81 19.62 -27.96
C GLN A 794 -11.63 19.90 -26.47
N ASP A 795 -12.72 19.83 -25.70
CA ASP A 795 -12.73 19.96 -24.22
C ASP A 795 -12.61 18.60 -23.50
N TRP A 796 -12.18 17.55 -24.20
CA TRP A 796 -12.04 16.20 -23.72
C TRP A 796 -10.89 15.42 -24.35
N VAL A 797 -10.42 14.37 -23.65
CA VAL A 797 -9.44 13.39 -24.13
C VAL A 797 -9.91 11.96 -23.82
N TRP A 798 -9.64 11.02 -24.73
CA TRP A 798 -9.89 9.61 -24.48
C TRP A 798 -9.02 9.07 -23.35
N THR A 799 -9.60 8.20 -22.52
CA THR A 799 -8.92 7.51 -21.44
C THR A 799 -9.39 6.05 -21.32
N GLY A 800 -8.83 5.30 -20.38
CA GLY A 800 -9.19 3.90 -20.12
C GLY A 800 -8.59 2.91 -21.11
N SER A 801 -9.07 1.69 -21.04
CA SER A 801 -8.65 0.60 -21.91
C SER A 801 -9.64 0.39 -23.06
N LYS A 802 -9.13 -0.09 -24.18
CA LYS A 802 -9.95 -0.46 -25.32
C LYS A 802 -10.89 -1.61 -24.95
N VAL A 803 -12.19 -1.48 -25.26
CA VAL A 803 -13.13 -2.59 -25.10
C VAL A 803 -12.93 -3.64 -26.17
N SER A 804 -13.26 -4.86 -25.77
CA SER A 804 -12.78 -6.11 -26.36
C SER A 804 -13.00 -6.33 -27.86
N ARG A 805 -12.27 -7.27 -28.34
CA ARG A 805 -12.38 -8.12 -29.53
C ARG A 805 -12.95 -7.43 -30.77
N GLY A 806 -12.03 -6.99 -31.61
CA GLY A 806 -12.32 -6.49 -32.96
C GLY A 806 -12.68 -5.03 -33.06
N ASN A 807 -13.09 -4.38 -32.00
CA ASN A 807 -13.54 -3.00 -32.05
C ASN A 807 -12.47 -1.96 -31.65
N ASN A 808 -11.56 -2.27 -30.74
CA ASN A 808 -10.54 -1.35 -30.24
C ASN A 808 -11.06 0.03 -29.80
N THR A 809 -12.34 0.15 -29.50
CA THR A 809 -13.02 1.39 -29.15
C THR A 809 -12.77 1.73 -27.68
N LEU A 810 -12.46 3.00 -27.42
CA LEU A 810 -12.47 3.57 -26.08
C LEU A 810 -13.88 3.99 -25.72
N VAL A 811 -14.27 3.81 -24.46
CA VAL A 811 -15.60 4.17 -23.93
C VAL A 811 -15.52 5.12 -22.74
N GLN A 812 -14.34 5.63 -22.46
CA GLN A 812 -14.13 6.58 -21.35
C GLN A 812 -13.43 7.83 -21.85
N VAL A 813 -13.76 8.96 -21.24
CA VAL A 813 -13.15 10.26 -21.52
C VAL A 813 -12.84 11.00 -20.22
N ASN A 814 -11.87 11.88 -20.29
CA ASN A 814 -11.69 12.98 -19.36
C ASN A 814 -12.22 14.23 -20.05
N LYS A 815 -13.31 14.82 -19.53
CA LYS A 815 -14.02 15.97 -20.12
C LYS A 815 -14.26 17.05 -19.06
N VAL A 816 -14.17 18.32 -19.46
CA VAL A 816 -14.48 19.46 -18.59
C VAL A 816 -15.92 19.39 -18.11
N GLY A 817 -16.14 19.63 -16.82
CA GLY A 817 -17.43 19.54 -16.15
C GLY A 817 -17.83 18.12 -15.71
N GLU A 818 -16.99 17.12 -15.98
CA GLU A 818 -17.28 15.71 -15.68
C GLU A 818 -16.23 15.11 -14.73
N PRO A 819 -16.56 14.05 -13.98
CA PRO A 819 -15.60 13.27 -13.22
C PRO A 819 -14.54 12.62 -14.10
N LEU A 820 -13.37 12.32 -13.50
CA LEU A 820 -12.31 11.56 -14.15
C LEU A 820 -12.82 10.21 -14.68
N ASN A 821 -12.41 9.85 -15.90
CA ASN A 821 -12.72 8.57 -16.55
C ASN A 821 -14.22 8.32 -16.77
N SER A 822 -15.01 9.34 -16.98
CA SER A 822 -16.44 9.22 -17.26
C SER A 822 -16.69 8.36 -18.49
N PHE A 823 -17.74 7.51 -18.44
CA PHE A 823 -18.13 6.71 -19.58
C PHE A 823 -18.77 7.57 -20.64
N TYR A 824 -18.28 7.49 -21.88
CA TYR A 824 -18.69 8.26 -23.04
C TYR A 824 -19.33 7.32 -24.05
N VAL A 825 -20.67 7.23 -23.98
CA VAL A 825 -21.45 6.17 -24.61
C VAL A 825 -22.68 6.73 -25.35
N PHE A 826 -23.24 5.94 -26.26
CA PHE A 826 -24.53 6.23 -26.89
C PHE A 826 -25.68 5.99 -25.92
N GLN A 827 -26.73 6.78 -26.02
CA GLN A 827 -27.96 6.58 -25.25
C GLN A 827 -28.84 5.54 -25.93
N GLN A 828 -29.14 4.45 -25.21
CA GLN A 828 -29.97 3.36 -25.69
C GLN A 828 -31.43 3.81 -25.82
N VAL A 829 -32.13 3.39 -26.90
CA VAL A 829 -33.57 3.49 -27.06
C VAL A 829 -34.23 2.24 -26.52
N TYR A 830 -35.34 2.43 -25.80
CA TYR A 830 -36.11 1.34 -25.17
C TYR A 830 -37.51 1.30 -25.79
N ASP A 831 -38.10 0.08 -25.87
CA ASP A 831 -39.48 -0.13 -26.24
C ASP A 831 -40.45 0.30 -25.09
N GLU A 832 -41.77 0.19 -25.35
CA GLU A 832 -42.82 0.52 -24.37
C GLU A 832 -42.79 -0.36 -23.11
N ASN A 833 -42.13 -1.52 -23.17
CA ASN A 833 -41.96 -2.46 -22.07
C ASN A 833 -40.62 -2.25 -21.31
N GLY A 834 -39.84 -1.23 -21.68
CA GLY A 834 -38.55 -0.96 -21.10
C GLY A 834 -37.41 -1.90 -21.54
N LYS A 835 -37.61 -2.63 -22.68
CA LYS A 835 -36.54 -3.45 -23.26
C LYS A 835 -35.71 -2.62 -24.25
N PRO A 836 -34.39 -2.78 -24.26
CA PRO A 836 -33.54 -2.08 -25.22
C PRO A 836 -33.83 -2.59 -26.64
N ILE A 837 -33.97 -1.67 -27.58
CA ILE A 837 -34.08 -1.98 -28.99
C ILE A 837 -32.66 -2.09 -29.54
N GLU A 838 -32.26 -3.28 -29.96
CA GLU A 838 -30.89 -3.57 -30.41
C GLU A 838 -30.51 -2.71 -31.63
N GLY A 839 -29.32 -2.09 -31.56
CA GLY A 839 -28.80 -1.26 -32.63
C GLY A 839 -29.43 0.11 -32.78
N LEU A 840 -30.43 0.49 -31.96
CA LEU A 840 -31.08 1.79 -32.01
C LEU A 840 -30.62 2.68 -30.85
N PHE A 841 -30.07 3.83 -31.21
CA PHE A 841 -29.59 4.82 -30.25
C PHE A 841 -30.30 6.17 -30.49
N VAL A 842 -30.26 7.03 -29.47
CA VAL A 842 -30.86 8.36 -29.55
C VAL A 842 -29.94 9.26 -30.36
N ASP A 843 -30.49 9.88 -31.41
CA ASP A 843 -29.91 11.01 -32.15
C ASP A 843 -29.98 12.26 -31.26
N ARG A 844 -28.88 12.57 -30.57
CA ARG A 844 -28.83 13.63 -29.54
C ARG A 844 -28.64 15.03 -30.13
N ASP A 845 -27.95 15.13 -31.23
CA ASP A 845 -27.72 16.40 -31.93
C ASP A 845 -28.80 16.72 -32.99
N GLY A 846 -29.69 15.74 -33.31
CA GLY A 846 -30.81 15.90 -34.22
C GLY A 846 -30.41 15.98 -35.70
N ASN A 847 -29.24 15.48 -36.07
CA ASN A 847 -28.71 15.54 -37.44
C ASN A 847 -29.23 14.40 -38.34
N GLY A 848 -29.99 13.46 -37.81
CA GLY A 848 -30.57 12.31 -38.52
C GLY A 848 -29.59 11.15 -38.74
N LYS A 849 -28.45 11.16 -38.08
CA LYS A 849 -27.41 10.11 -38.11
C LYS A 849 -26.97 9.79 -36.71
N ILE A 850 -26.59 8.55 -36.46
CA ILE A 850 -25.96 8.12 -35.20
C ILE A 850 -24.44 8.10 -35.40
N ASP A 851 -23.77 9.05 -34.81
CA ASP A 851 -22.30 9.18 -34.92
C ASP A 851 -21.67 9.57 -33.55
N ASN A 852 -20.38 9.94 -33.56
CA ASN A 852 -19.68 10.22 -32.30
C ASN A 852 -20.23 11.45 -31.55
N ASP A 853 -20.94 12.35 -32.23
CA ASP A 853 -21.51 13.56 -31.64
C ASP A 853 -22.76 13.27 -30.82
N ASP A 854 -23.37 12.05 -30.98
CA ASP A 854 -24.49 11.56 -30.19
C ASP A 854 -24.06 10.94 -28.85
N ARG A 855 -22.76 10.79 -28.61
CA ARG A 855 -22.26 10.26 -27.34
C ARG A 855 -22.36 11.29 -26.25
N TYR A 856 -22.55 10.82 -25.02
CA TYR A 856 -22.59 11.67 -23.83
C TYR A 856 -21.90 11.00 -22.65
N CYS A 857 -21.46 11.80 -21.68
CA CYS A 857 -20.97 11.29 -20.41
C CYS A 857 -22.13 10.78 -19.58
N TYR A 858 -22.04 9.52 -19.15
CA TYR A 858 -23.11 8.83 -18.42
C TYR A 858 -22.57 8.26 -17.12
N LYS A 859 -22.07 8.45 -16.28
CA LYS A 859 -21.51 7.81 -15.08
C LYS A 859 -20.00 7.65 -15.14
N ASN A 860 -19.41 7.28 -14.04
CA ASN A 860 -17.98 7.09 -13.88
C ASN A 860 -17.65 5.85 -13.03
N PRO A 861 -16.42 5.33 -13.06
CA PRO A 861 -16.04 4.12 -12.31
C PRO A 861 -15.75 4.37 -10.83
N ALA A 862 -15.53 5.63 -10.39
CA ALA A 862 -15.21 5.94 -9.01
C ALA A 862 -16.46 5.97 -8.13
N PRO A 863 -16.40 5.49 -6.87
CA PRO A 863 -17.53 5.61 -5.96
C PRO A 863 -17.70 7.05 -5.46
N ASP A 864 -18.95 7.50 -5.36
CA ASP A 864 -19.31 8.76 -4.72
C ASP A 864 -19.26 8.64 -3.19
N VAL A 865 -19.67 7.47 -2.66
CA VAL A 865 -19.71 7.20 -1.22
C VAL A 865 -19.03 5.89 -0.91
N ILE A 866 -18.16 5.92 0.08
CA ILE A 866 -17.46 4.74 0.63
C ILE A 866 -17.83 4.61 2.09
N MET A 867 -18.21 3.40 2.52
CA MET A 867 -18.61 3.11 3.90
C MET A 867 -17.86 1.91 4.44
N GLY A 868 -17.56 1.94 5.72
CA GLY A 868 -17.05 0.81 6.48
C GLY A 868 -17.73 0.70 7.84
N LEU A 869 -18.16 -0.49 8.21
CA LEU A 869 -18.71 -0.80 9.52
C LEU A 869 -17.96 -2.00 10.10
N THR A 870 -17.42 -1.83 11.30
CA THR A 870 -16.86 -2.94 12.08
C THR A 870 -17.60 -3.03 13.39
N THR A 871 -18.04 -4.23 13.75
CA THR A 871 -18.60 -4.51 15.08
C THR A 871 -17.86 -5.67 15.72
N LYS A 872 -17.52 -5.53 16.98
CA LYS A 872 -16.77 -6.52 17.77
C LYS A 872 -17.48 -6.74 19.10
N PHE A 873 -17.74 -8.00 19.41
CA PHE A 873 -18.27 -8.46 20.68
C PHE A 873 -17.19 -9.26 21.39
N ILE A 874 -16.86 -8.86 22.59
CA ILE A 874 -15.90 -9.55 23.46
C ILE A 874 -16.68 -10.06 24.67
N TYR A 875 -16.69 -11.38 24.90
CA TYR A 875 -17.29 -12.00 26.06
C TYR A 875 -16.27 -12.90 26.73
N LYS A 876 -15.73 -12.47 27.87
CA LYS A 876 -14.63 -13.15 28.57
C LYS A 876 -13.45 -13.43 27.62
N ASN A 877 -13.18 -14.72 27.33
CA ASN A 877 -12.10 -15.16 26.45
C ASN A 877 -12.53 -15.37 24.98
N TRP A 878 -13.78 -15.04 24.65
CA TRP A 878 -14.31 -15.16 23.31
C TRP A 878 -14.44 -13.79 22.67
N ASP A 879 -14.06 -13.68 21.41
CA ASP A 879 -14.34 -12.51 20.60
C ASP A 879 -15.00 -12.91 19.27
N PHE A 880 -15.95 -12.10 18.85
CA PHE A 880 -16.56 -12.18 17.53
C PHE A 880 -16.49 -10.80 16.90
N SER A 881 -15.99 -10.75 15.67
CA SER A 881 -15.95 -9.50 14.91
C SER A 881 -16.51 -9.70 13.49
N ALA A 882 -17.23 -8.69 13.01
CA ALA A 882 -17.70 -8.61 11.65
C ALA A 882 -17.33 -7.25 11.05
N ALA A 883 -16.82 -7.26 9.82
CA ALA A 883 -16.47 -6.05 9.08
C ALA A 883 -17.23 -6.04 7.75
N PHE A 884 -17.82 -4.90 7.45
CA PHE A 884 -18.57 -4.65 6.23
C PHE A 884 -18.00 -3.42 5.56
N HIS A 885 -17.98 -3.41 4.24
CA HIS A 885 -17.70 -2.22 3.46
C HIS A 885 -18.67 -2.10 2.30
N ALA A 886 -18.90 -0.89 1.85
CA ALA A 886 -19.74 -0.59 0.70
C ALA A 886 -19.14 0.56 -0.10
N SER A 887 -19.23 0.44 -1.43
CA SER A 887 -18.94 1.49 -2.39
C SER A 887 -20.20 1.76 -3.19
N ILE A 888 -20.62 3.01 -3.25
CA ILE A 888 -21.90 3.42 -3.85
C ILE A 888 -21.62 4.51 -4.88
N GLY A 889 -22.32 4.43 -6.02
CA GLY A 889 -22.18 5.40 -7.11
C GLY A 889 -21.14 5.04 -8.16
N ASN A 890 -20.39 3.95 -7.96
CA ASN A 890 -19.45 3.44 -8.95
C ASN A 890 -20.16 2.56 -9.99
N TYR A 891 -19.68 2.65 -11.23
CA TYR A 891 -20.23 1.89 -12.37
C TYR A 891 -19.13 1.14 -13.08
N VAL A 892 -19.51 0.08 -13.76
CA VAL A 892 -18.63 -0.76 -14.58
C VAL A 892 -19.25 -0.90 -15.96
N TYR A 893 -18.46 -0.71 -16.99
CA TYR A 893 -18.86 -1.02 -18.36
C TYR A 893 -18.84 -2.55 -18.55
N TYR A 894 -19.97 -3.09 -18.97
CA TYR A 894 -20.18 -4.54 -19.13
C TYR A 894 -20.37 -4.90 -20.59
#